data_65a72a1b6b2c901d1f6176e9a8a38661
#
_entry.id   65a72a1b6b2c901d1f6176e9a8a38661
#
_cell.length_a   1.000
_cell.length_b   1.000
_cell.length_c   1.000
_cell.angle_alpha   90.00
_cell.angle_beta   90.00
_cell.angle_gamma   90.00
#
_symmetry.space_group_name_H-M   'P 1'
#
loop_
_entity.id
_entity.type
_entity.pdbx_description
1 polymer ?
#
loop_
_entity_poly.entity_id
_entity_poly.type
_entity_poly.pdbx_seq_one_letter_code
_entity_poly.pdbx_strand_id
1 'polypeptide(L)'
;MILVTGYCFLLYSLILPAVISASKLCNLAELQRLNKHLKVDTQSLTKYEWIAGQLERNCITAEPKSEDMTDVIRLANQIYYKIGLIQMSNDQHLRAIDLFEKIVSNDTYKDSFGKLAEKRLQELYMDFGMWEKVHQKDERYSKYLSLNETIEKKVQSKDVSMEEDLSELLRITPYNINVLSTHIDVLFHKLAEEIDVSLAASIILDYETVLDKHLTVLSLDTRLSIHYVISVLQTFVLNSDASFNLRKCLSIDMDNDKCKRLSLTISKLNKVNPSKRQILDPAVYAFEGAGSANWEKTIDFYLNDKKPFIAQKKVLNRDIAFKNNYSFLQEIIKQLIVDVQVSRPLTANLFEDPSNTDDIVKPNSYFHTDYLVYIDSILCQASTMSSDAKRAKMAAPFCKNVLKQSLTLETWNHYQDAKSQQKRLPETILDDIWNSNPHLLMYMINSILNKNKSKSHSQPRKQLLDQINKFFQDNGLSESTNPYVIKNLRLLQKQLQTYKEQKHRNFNQQYFQQQQQQQQQQRHQAPPPGPSHNPQKDYYKVLGVAPAATSKEIRKAYLNLTKKYHPDKIKANHNDKEETIHETMSQINEAYEMLSDDDKRKEYDLSRSNPRRNTFAQGPRQNNMFKNPGNGFPFGNGFKMNFGF
;
A
#
# COMPACT_ATOMS: atom_id res chain seq x y z
N MET A 1 12.78 40.10 -11.51
CA MET A 1 13.44 39.73 -10.24
C MET A 1 14.97 39.89 -10.23
N ILE A 2 15.55 40.55 -11.23
CA ILE A 2 17.01 40.84 -11.35
C ILE A 2 17.37 42.25 -10.87
N LEU A 3 16.39 43.09 -10.60
CA LEU A 3 16.62 44.49 -10.17
C LEU A 3 16.64 44.70 -8.66
N VAL A 4 16.31 43.72 -7.81
CA VAL A 4 16.31 43.85 -6.35
C VAL A 4 17.63 43.41 -5.71
N THR A 5 18.39 42.53 -6.39
CA THR A 5 19.69 42.04 -5.89
C THR A 5 20.83 43.05 -6.15
N GLY A 6 20.67 43.94 -7.13
CA GLY A 6 21.66 44.98 -7.44
C GLY A 6 21.70 46.11 -6.42
N TYR A 7 20.59 46.43 -5.75
CA TYR A 7 20.51 47.55 -4.80
C TYR A 7 21.07 47.20 -3.39
N CYS A 8 21.01 45.92 -3.00
CA CYS A 8 21.64 45.49 -1.74
C CYS A 8 23.19 45.48 -1.83
N PHE A 9 23.75 45.17 -3.00
CA PHE A 9 25.21 45.21 -3.19
C PHE A 9 25.77 46.63 -3.24
N LEU A 10 25.01 47.59 -3.77
CA LEU A 10 25.43 48.99 -3.85
C LEU A 10 25.30 49.72 -2.50
N LEU A 11 24.35 49.35 -1.65
CA LEU A 11 24.25 49.90 -0.29
C LEU A 11 25.30 49.33 0.67
N TYR A 12 25.73 48.06 0.44
CA TYR A 12 26.84 47.48 1.22
C TYR A 12 28.21 48.03 0.82
N SER A 13 28.38 48.47 -0.43
CA SER A 13 29.63 49.10 -0.91
C SER A 13 29.76 50.57 -0.52
N LEU A 14 28.66 51.24 -0.10
CA LEU A 14 28.69 52.66 0.31
C LEU A 14 28.80 52.86 1.82
N ILE A 15 28.56 51.81 2.64
CA ILE A 15 28.71 51.90 4.11
C ILE A 15 30.08 51.39 4.59
N LEU A 16 30.76 50.57 3.78
CA LEU A 16 32.10 50.07 4.13
C LEU A 16 33.30 50.99 3.87
N PRO A 17 33.25 52.00 2.98
CA PRO A 17 34.47 52.85 2.76
C PRO A 17 34.79 53.80 3.90
N ALA A 18 33.87 54.06 4.83
CA ALA A 18 34.13 55.03 5.90
C ALA A 18 34.87 54.44 7.12
N VAL A 19 35.01 53.11 7.19
CA VAL A 19 35.74 52.43 8.29
C VAL A 19 37.09 51.86 7.84
N ILE A 20 37.38 51.81 6.53
CA ILE A 20 38.57 51.15 5.94
C ILE A 20 39.80 52.10 5.82
N SER A 21 39.70 53.31 6.29
CA SER A 21 40.82 54.25 6.25
C SER A 21 41.69 54.28 7.52
N ALA A 22 41.38 53.52 8.52
CA ALA A 22 42.16 53.45 9.75
C ALA A 22 42.85 52.07 9.95
N SER A 23 44.16 52.09 9.72
CA SER A 23 45.17 51.16 10.18
C SER A 23 45.16 49.74 9.57
N LYS A 24 46.14 49.47 8.75
CA LYS A 24 46.74 48.14 8.43
C LYS A 24 47.38 47.48 9.68
N LEU A 25 46.98 47.79 10.88
CA LEU A 25 47.49 47.23 12.13
C LEU A 25 46.55 46.10 12.60
N CYS A 26 47.16 44.97 12.97
CA CYS A 26 46.45 43.87 13.62
C CYS A 26 45.79 44.33 14.92
N ASN A 27 44.47 44.36 14.97
CA ASN A 27 43.72 44.63 16.20
C ASN A 27 43.27 43.32 16.86
N LEU A 28 44.23 42.57 17.43
CA LEU A 28 44.02 41.28 18.04
C LEU A 28 42.96 41.33 19.16
N ALA A 29 42.97 42.36 20.01
CA ALA A 29 42.03 42.47 21.12
C ALA A 29 40.57 42.60 20.65
N GLU A 30 40.30 43.32 19.57
CA GLU A 30 38.95 43.44 19.01
C GLU A 30 38.49 42.10 18.36
N LEU A 31 39.38 41.42 17.65
CA LEU A 31 39.08 40.08 17.06
C LEU A 31 38.81 39.02 18.14
N GLN A 32 39.56 39.06 19.26
CA GLN A 32 39.31 38.20 20.43
C GLN A 32 37.94 38.50 21.06
N ARG A 33 37.59 39.79 21.22
CA ARG A 33 36.31 40.23 21.75
C ARG A 33 35.14 39.74 20.86
N LEU A 34 35.24 39.92 19.55
CA LEU A 34 34.23 39.47 18.60
C LEU A 34 34.07 37.92 18.67
N ASN A 35 35.17 37.18 18.68
CA ASN A 35 35.14 35.72 18.81
C ASN A 35 34.46 35.22 20.09
N LYS A 36 34.62 35.97 21.21
CA LYS A 36 34.01 35.61 22.51
C LYS A 36 32.49 35.68 22.50
N HIS A 37 31.91 36.58 21.71
CA HIS A 37 30.47 36.82 21.66
C HIS A 37 29.73 36.01 20.57
N LEU A 38 30.46 35.37 19.65
CA LEU A 38 29.85 34.57 18.58
C LEU A 38 29.55 33.16 19.06
N LYS A 39 28.36 32.68 18.75
CA LYS A 39 27.98 31.27 18.92
C LYS A 39 28.56 30.43 17.78
N VAL A 40 28.79 29.12 18.03
CA VAL A 40 29.21 28.16 17.00
C VAL A 40 27.95 27.62 16.32
N ASP A 41 27.45 28.40 15.37
CA ASP A 41 26.26 28.04 14.56
C ASP A 41 26.43 28.53 13.11
N THR A 42 25.55 28.02 12.25
CA THR A 42 25.58 28.31 10.81
C THR A 42 25.43 29.81 10.49
N GLN A 43 24.69 30.58 11.32
CA GLN A 43 24.46 32.00 11.12
C GLN A 43 25.72 32.84 11.41
N SER A 44 26.61 32.31 12.21
CA SER A 44 27.86 32.93 12.58
C SER A 44 29.02 32.64 11.63
N LEU A 45 28.84 31.74 10.66
CA LEU A 45 29.90 31.26 9.73
C LEU A 45 30.58 32.42 9.02
N THR A 46 29.82 33.31 8.36
CA THR A 46 30.36 34.45 7.61
C THR A 46 31.15 35.40 8.49
N LYS A 47 30.77 35.56 9.76
CA LYS A 47 31.49 36.38 10.72
C LYS A 47 32.82 35.74 11.13
N TYR A 48 32.82 34.44 11.37
CA TYR A 48 34.05 33.69 11.63
C TYR A 48 35.00 33.73 10.43
N GLU A 49 34.50 33.50 9.20
CA GLU A 49 35.29 33.62 7.98
C GLU A 49 35.88 35.04 7.79
N TRP A 50 35.10 36.07 8.13
CA TRP A 50 35.63 37.46 8.13
C TRP A 50 36.75 37.63 9.15
N ILE A 51 36.59 37.12 10.39
CA ILE A 51 37.65 37.19 11.43
C ILE A 51 38.90 36.46 10.97
N ALA A 52 38.75 35.23 10.41
CA ALA A 52 39.83 34.44 9.84
C ALA A 52 40.59 35.23 8.76
N GLY A 53 39.85 35.84 7.81
CA GLY A 53 40.42 36.68 6.77
C GLY A 53 41.14 37.92 7.27
N GLN A 54 40.67 38.55 8.38
CA GLN A 54 41.37 39.65 9.02
C GLN A 54 42.68 39.18 9.69
N LEU A 55 42.65 38.04 10.39
CA LEU A 55 43.85 37.45 11.00
C LEU A 55 44.88 37.12 9.94
N GLU A 56 44.52 36.50 8.83
CA GLU A 56 45.43 36.15 7.74
C GLU A 56 46.08 37.39 7.12
N ARG A 57 45.27 38.39 6.73
CA ARG A 57 45.76 39.55 5.98
C ARG A 57 46.51 40.55 6.83
N ASN A 58 46.07 40.77 8.07
CA ASN A 58 46.56 41.89 8.87
C ASN A 58 47.46 41.49 10.04
N CYS A 59 47.34 40.22 10.51
CA CYS A 59 48.05 39.76 11.68
C CYS A 59 49.15 38.73 11.35
N ILE A 60 48.92 37.79 10.45
CA ILE A 60 49.88 36.72 10.12
C ILE A 60 50.87 37.21 9.07
N THR A 61 50.48 38.01 8.08
CA THR A 61 51.35 38.50 7.01
C THR A 61 52.13 39.75 7.40
N ALA A 62 51.74 40.50 8.45
CA ALA A 62 52.54 41.57 8.99
C ALA A 62 53.64 41.00 9.89
N GLU A 63 54.91 41.44 9.76
CA GLU A 63 56.01 40.98 10.60
C GLU A 63 55.79 41.41 12.07
N PRO A 64 55.25 40.57 12.95
CA PRO A 64 54.96 40.92 14.33
C PRO A 64 56.16 40.54 15.23
N LYS A 65 56.26 41.23 16.38
CA LYS A 65 57.20 40.83 17.42
C LYS A 65 56.86 39.42 17.95
N SER A 66 57.81 38.63 18.34
CA SER A 66 57.71 37.18 18.61
C SER A 66 56.65 36.79 19.66
N GLU A 67 56.31 37.64 20.65
CA GLU A 67 55.30 37.33 21.68
C GLU A 67 53.89 37.52 21.19
N ASP A 68 53.62 38.45 20.29
CA ASP A 68 52.30 38.71 19.72
C ASP A 68 51.85 37.58 18.74
N MET A 69 52.84 36.92 18.11
CA MET A 69 52.58 35.84 17.13
C MET A 69 51.93 34.62 17.76
N THR A 70 52.30 34.27 19.00
CA THR A 70 51.72 33.12 19.73
C THR A 70 50.23 33.28 19.95
N ASP A 71 49.76 34.45 20.38
CA ASP A 71 48.38 34.74 20.64
C ASP A 71 47.55 34.87 19.33
N VAL A 72 48.16 35.40 18.27
CA VAL A 72 47.57 35.44 16.93
C VAL A 72 47.32 34.04 16.42
N ILE A 73 48.30 33.13 16.49
CA ILE A 73 48.16 31.75 16.07
C ILE A 73 47.11 31.03 16.93
N ARG A 74 47.14 31.18 18.24
CA ARG A 74 46.14 30.60 19.15
C ARG A 74 44.69 31.01 18.77
N LEU A 75 44.49 32.30 18.50
CA LEU A 75 43.20 32.81 18.06
C LEU A 75 42.83 32.26 16.68
N ALA A 76 43.75 32.20 15.75
CA ALA A 76 43.53 31.64 14.43
C ALA A 76 43.10 30.16 14.52
N ASN A 77 43.84 29.32 15.29
CA ASN A 77 43.49 27.93 15.53
C ASN A 77 42.10 27.76 16.12
N GLN A 78 41.76 28.62 17.11
CA GLN A 78 40.42 28.62 17.69
C GLN A 78 39.33 28.95 16.64
N ILE A 79 39.55 29.91 15.79
CA ILE A 79 38.62 30.34 14.74
C ILE A 79 38.46 29.25 13.67
N TYR A 80 39.57 28.73 13.14
CA TYR A 80 39.54 27.66 12.15
C TYR A 80 38.87 26.41 12.71
N TYR A 81 39.11 26.05 13.99
CA TYR A 81 38.45 24.93 14.63
C TYR A 81 36.93 25.12 14.69
N LYS A 82 36.47 26.32 15.07
CA LYS A 82 35.03 26.66 15.10
C LYS A 82 34.41 26.65 13.71
N ILE A 83 35.08 27.22 12.70
CA ILE A 83 34.62 27.13 11.30
C ILE A 83 34.54 25.66 10.88
N GLY A 84 35.56 24.85 11.17
CA GLY A 84 35.56 23.42 10.88
C GLY A 84 34.36 22.68 11.48
N LEU A 85 34.02 22.96 12.76
CA LEU A 85 32.81 22.37 13.38
C LEU A 85 31.52 22.81 12.68
N ILE A 86 31.44 24.11 12.29
CA ILE A 86 30.26 24.60 11.54
C ILE A 86 30.19 23.96 10.16
N GLN A 87 31.32 23.81 9.48
CA GLN A 87 31.37 23.12 8.18
C GLN A 87 30.96 21.64 8.29
N MET A 88 31.37 20.95 9.36
CA MET A 88 30.89 19.58 9.64
C MET A 88 29.38 19.54 9.85
N SER A 89 28.82 20.51 10.59
CA SER A 89 27.37 20.59 10.80
C SER A 89 26.57 20.93 9.54
N ASN A 90 27.24 21.48 8.53
CA ASN A 90 26.69 21.77 7.20
C ASN A 90 27.04 20.70 6.15
N ASP A 91 27.46 19.52 6.59
CA ASP A 91 27.90 18.40 5.74
C ASP A 91 29.11 18.71 4.82
N GLN A 92 29.81 19.83 5.04
CA GLN A 92 31.00 20.24 4.29
C GLN A 92 32.27 19.64 4.91
N HIS A 93 32.32 18.30 5.07
CA HIS A 93 33.38 17.59 5.81
C HIS A 93 34.79 17.79 5.19
N LEU A 94 34.89 17.79 3.86
CA LEU A 94 36.19 18.01 3.19
C LEU A 94 36.76 19.41 3.48
N ARG A 95 35.92 20.44 3.54
CA ARG A 95 36.37 21.79 3.97
C ARG A 95 36.77 21.80 5.44
N ALA A 96 36.11 21.02 6.28
CA ALA A 96 36.52 20.89 7.67
C ALA A 96 37.87 20.20 7.80
N ILE A 97 38.15 19.18 6.97
CA ILE A 97 39.47 18.53 6.89
C ILE A 97 40.53 19.56 6.54
N ASP A 98 40.36 20.35 5.45
CA ASP A 98 41.30 21.39 5.04
C ASP A 98 41.61 22.39 6.17
N LEU A 99 40.58 22.80 6.93
CA LEU A 99 40.73 23.73 8.06
C LEU A 99 41.45 23.10 9.24
N PHE A 100 41.14 21.83 9.57
CA PHE A 100 41.83 21.13 10.65
C PHE A 100 43.28 20.78 10.28
N GLU A 101 43.54 20.42 9.03
CA GLU A 101 44.93 20.25 8.51
C GLU A 101 45.72 21.54 8.64
N LYS A 102 45.12 22.68 8.34
CA LYS A 102 45.76 24.00 8.49
C LYS A 102 46.13 24.30 9.94
N ILE A 103 45.33 23.85 10.91
CA ILE A 103 45.65 23.96 12.34
C ILE A 103 46.84 23.07 12.72
N VAL A 104 46.78 21.79 12.27
CA VAL A 104 47.79 20.77 12.68
C VAL A 104 49.13 20.96 11.98
N SER A 105 49.17 21.47 10.73
CA SER A 105 50.40 21.74 9.99
C SER A 105 51.27 22.83 10.63
N ASN A 106 50.72 23.60 11.56
CA ASN A 106 51.43 24.64 12.31
C ASN A 106 52.16 24.03 13.53
N ASP A 107 53.19 23.23 13.27
CA ASP A 107 53.94 22.46 14.28
C ASP A 107 54.55 23.27 15.43
N THR A 108 54.64 24.59 15.27
CA THR A 108 55.32 25.50 16.21
C THR A 108 54.50 25.70 17.51
N TYR A 109 53.20 25.44 17.50
CA TYR A 109 52.36 25.72 18.67
C TYR A 109 51.23 24.66 18.85
N LYS A 110 51.54 23.58 19.57
CA LYS A 110 50.56 22.56 19.98
C LYS A 110 49.68 23.09 21.11
N ASP A 111 48.71 23.95 20.79
CA ASP A 111 47.72 24.40 21.72
C ASP A 111 46.57 23.37 21.92
N SER A 112 45.60 23.66 22.77
CA SER A 112 44.44 22.80 23.03
C SER A 112 43.60 22.58 21.78
N PHE A 113 43.50 23.57 20.88
CA PHE A 113 42.75 23.46 19.61
C PHE A 113 43.48 22.61 18.59
N GLY A 114 44.81 22.64 18.55
CA GLY A 114 45.61 21.72 17.74
C GLY A 114 45.35 20.27 18.08
N LYS A 115 45.35 19.95 19.38
CA LYS A 115 45.03 18.54 19.85
C LYS A 115 43.61 18.13 19.50
N LEU A 116 42.62 19.05 19.64
CA LEU A 116 41.24 18.76 19.28
C LEU A 116 41.06 18.58 17.77
N ALA A 117 41.72 19.44 16.97
CA ALA A 117 41.72 19.31 15.50
C ALA A 117 42.34 18.01 15.05
N GLU A 118 43.51 17.60 15.62
CA GLU A 118 44.17 16.35 15.33
C GLU A 118 43.25 15.14 15.62
N LYS A 119 42.59 15.13 16.78
CA LYS A 119 41.63 14.09 17.10
C LYS A 119 40.50 14.00 16.07
N ARG A 120 39.92 15.14 15.68
CA ARG A 120 38.85 15.18 14.67
C ARG A 120 39.34 14.76 13.29
N LEU A 121 40.56 15.13 12.91
CA LEU A 121 41.16 14.70 11.67
C LEU A 121 41.32 13.18 11.60
N GLN A 122 41.80 12.54 12.69
CA GLN A 122 41.95 11.09 12.70
C GLN A 122 40.58 10.40 12.47
N GLU A 123 39.52 10.88 13.11
CA GLU A 123 38.14 10.38 12.91
C GLU A 123 37.73 10.57 11.44
N LEU A 124 37.90 11.78 10.89
CA LEU A 124 37.52 12.09 9.50
C LEU A 124 38.36 11.32 8.47
N TYR A 125 39.66 11.18 8.69
CA TYR A 125 40.50 10.38 7.78
C TYR A 125 40.03 8.92 7.72
N MET A 126 39.68 8.34 8.85
CA MET A 126 39.12 6.99 8.89
C MET A 126 37.77 6.90 8.15
N ASP A 127 36.91 7.88 8.37
CA ASP A 127 35.56 7.90 7.75
C ASP A 127 35.63 8.08 6.22
N PHE A 128 36.61 8.87 5.74
CA PHE A 128 36.87 9.10 4.31
C PHE A 128 37.82 8.07 3.68
N GLY A 129 38.34 7.12 4.47
CA GLY A 129 39.29 6.10 3.98
C GLY A 129 40.68 6.65 3.62
N MET A 130 41.07 7.80 4.19
CA MET A 130 42.40 8.41 3.98
C MET A 130 43.44 7.77 4.92
N TRP A 131 43.59 6.45 4.85
CA TRP A 131 44.38 5.65 5.81
C TRP A 131 45.86 5.96 5.83
N GLU A 132 46.41 6.51 4.76
CA GLU A 132 47.78 6.99 4.67
C GLU A 132 48.08 8.17 5.62
N LYS A 133 47.02 8.94 5.97
CA LYS A 133 47.11 10.09 6.89
C LYS A 133 46.77 9.70 8.34
N VAL A 134 46.34 8.47 8.60
CA VAL A 134 46.01 7.99 9.95
C VAL A 134 47.28 7.59 10.70
N HIS A 135 47.60 8.27 11.81
CA HIS A 135 48.80 8.03 12.59
C HIS A 135 48.64 6.85 13.57
N GLN A 136 47.48 6.68 14.17
CA GLN A 136 47.19 5.58 15.08
C GLN A 136 46.34 4.53 14.37
N LYS A 137 46.96 3.42 13.99
CA LYS A 137 46.33 2.29 13.32
C LYS A 137 45.78 1.36 14.40
N ASP A 138 44.50 1.32 14.58
CA ASP A 138 43.75 0.56 15.54
C ASP A 138 43.13 -0.72 14.93
N GLU A 139 42.21 -1.37 15.66
CA GLU A 139 41.47 -2.53 15.19
C GLU A 139 40.60 -2.23 13.95
N ARG A 140 40.09 -1.00 13.84
CA ARG A 140 39.30 -0.52 12.68
C ARG A 140 40.16 -0.56 11.40
N TYR A 141 41.41 -0.17 11.49
CA TYR A 141 42.34 -0.24 10.37
C TYR A 141 42.67 -1.68 9.96
N SER A 142 42.88 -2.55 10.94
CA SER A 142 43.17 -3.98 10.66
C SER A 142 42.00 -4.66 9.98
N LYS A 143 40.80 -4.35 10.40
CA LYS A 143 39.55 -4.84 9.79
C LYS A 143 39.38 -4.29 8.37
N TYR A 144 39.67 -3.01 8.17
CA TYR A 144 39.65 -2.39 6.84
C TYR A 144 40.57 -3.14 5.87
N LEU A 145 41.83 -3.39 6.27
CA LEU A 145 42.77 -4.08 5.41
C LEU A 145 42.33 -5.48 4.98
N SER A 146 41.84 -6.27 5.93
CA SER A 146 41.39 -7.63 5.63
C SER A 146 40.19 -7.66 4.69
N LEU A 147 39.24 -6.75 4.87
CA LEU A 147 38.08 -6.63 3.98
C LEU A 147 38.49 -6.09 2.61
N ASN A 148 39.33 -5.06 2.57
CA ASN A 148 39.79 -4.46 1.31
C ASN A 148 40.56 -5.51 0.46
N GLU A 149 41.44 -6.32 1.05
CA GLU A 149 42.12 -7.41 0.35
C GLU A 149 41.13 -8.45 -0.21
N THR A 150 40.08 -8.76 0.56
CA THR A 150 39.04 -9.69 0.11
C THR A 150 38.25 -9.12 -1.06
N ILE A 151 37.89 -7.85 -0.99
CA ILE A 151 37.16 -7.13 -2.04
C ILE A 151 38.02 -7.01 -3.30
N GLU A 152 39.33 -6.67 -3.19
CA GLU A 152 40.23 -6.59 -4.34
C GLU A 152 40.32 -7.91 -5.09
N LYS A 153 40.36 -9.05 -4.38
CA LYS A 153 40.33 -10.39 -5.00
C LYS A 153 39.03 -10.65 -5.72
N LYS A 154 37.91 -10.28 -5.11
CA LYS A 154 36.55 -10.43 -5.72
C LYS A 154 36.37 -9.50 -6.92
N VAL A 155 36.88 -8.27 -6.87
CA VAL A 155 36.90 -7.34 -8.01
C VAL A 155 37.66 -7.93 -9.19
N GLN A 156 38.85 -8.51 -8.96
CA GLN A 156 39.65 -9.17 -10.02
C GLN A 156 38.91 -10.36 -10.66
N SER A 157 38.11 -11.09 -9.86
CA SER A 157 37.31 -12.22 -10.34
C SER A 157 35.92 -11.80 -10.85
N LYS A 158 35.56 -10.53 -10.80
CA LYS A 158 34.23 -9.99 -11.13
C LYS A 158 33.09 -10.68 -10.34
N ASP A 159 33.34 -10.99 -9.08
CA ASP A 159 32.40 -11.71 -8.23
C ASP A 159 31.39 -10.74 -7.58
N VAL A 160 30.11 -10.84 -7.97
CA VAL A 160 29.01 -9.99 -7.47
C VAL A 160 28.68 -10.24 -6.00
N SER A 161 29.19 -11.35 -5.40
CA SER A 161 28.96 -11.66 -3.99
C SER A 161 29.67 -10.72 -3.00
N MET A 162 30.46 -9.74 -3.52
CA MET A 162 31.17 -8.75 -2.69
C MET A 162 30.27 -7.69 -2.03
N GLU A 163 28.95 -7.67 -2.28
CA GLU A 163 28.03 -6.65 -1.71
C GLU A 163 28.07 -6.61 -0.18
N GLU A 164 28.02 -7.79 0.47
CA GLU A 164 28.07 -7.86 1.94
C GLU A 164 29.38 -7.32 2.50
N ASP A 165 30.51 -7.67 1.87
CA ASP A 165 31.84 -7.17 2.26
C ASP A 165 31.93 -5.65 2.06
N LEU A 166 31.40 -5.12 0.95
CA LEU A 166 31.35 -3.68 0.68
C LEU A 166 30.48 -2.95 1.69
N SER A 167 29.32 -3.51 2.03
CA SER A 167 28.43 -2.96 3.06
C SER A 167 29.11 -2.92 4.42
N GLU A 168 29.89 -3.97 4.79
CA GLU A 168 30.65 -3.99 6.03
C GLU A 168 31.83 -3.00 5.97
N LEU A 169 32.47 -2.87 4.80
CA LEU A 169 33.54 -1.88 4.59
C LEU A 169 33.01 -0.44 4.71
N LEU A 170 31.80 -0.17 4.21
CA LEU A 170 31.13 1.13 4.36
C LEU A 170 30.75 1.45 5.82
N ARG A 171 30.56 0.45 6.68
CA ARG A 171 30.43 0.70 8.13
C ARG A 171 31.73 1.17 8.76
N ILE A 172 32.89 0.76 8.19
CA ILE A 172 34.22 1.17 8.64
C ILE A 172 34.61 2.53 8.05
N THR A 173 34.34 2.76 6.77
CA THR A 173 34.70 3.96 6.02
C THR A 173 33.47 4.52 5.28
N PRO A 174 32.50 5.12 5.98
CA PRO A 174 31.20 5.44 5.42
C PRO A 174 31.23 6.49 4.30
N TYR A 175 32.30 7.23 4.18
CA TYR A 175 32.44 8.32 3.21
C TYR A 175 33.55 8.10 2.20
N ASN A 176 34.09 6.86 2.10
CA ASN A 176 35.12 6.54 1.10
C ASN A 176 34.49 6.47 -0.29
N ILE A 177 34.79 7.47 -1.14
CA ILE A 177 34.19 7.59 -2.48
C ILE A 177 34.52 6.39 -3.40
N ASN A 178 35.68 5.76 -3.24
CA ASN A 178 36.06 4.59 -4.02
C ASN A 178 35.22 3.37 -3.63
N VAL A 179 35.03 3.17 -2.33
CA VAL A 179 34.17 2.09 -1.83
C VAL A 179 32.70 2.32 -2.23
N LEU A 180 32.21 3.56 -2.09
CA LEU A 180 30.86 3.93 -2.54
C LEU A 180 30.67 3.69 -4.04
N SER A 181 31.63 4.08 -4.88
CA SER A 181 31.51 3.87 -6.33
C SER A 181 31.54 2.39 -6.69
N THR A 182 32.38 1.58 -6.02
CA THR A 182 32.41 0.12 -6.20
C THR A 182 31.08 -0.53 -5.76
N HIS A 183 30.53 -0.10 -4.62
CA HIS A 183 29.26 -0.60 -4.11
C HIS A 183 28.10 -0.25 -5.06
N ILE A 184 28.05 0.98 -5.55
CA ILE A 184 27.07 1.43 -6.56
C ILE A 184 27.16 0.55 -7.82
N ASP A 185 28.36 0.23 -8.31
CA ASP A 185 28.52 -0.63 -9.49
C ASP A 185 27.97 -2.04 -9.27
N VAL A 186 28.25 -2.64 -8.11
CA VAL A 186 27.71 -3.95 -7.74
C VAL A 186 26.19 -3.93 -7.64
N LEU A 187 25.65 -2.91 -6.97
CA LEU A 187 24.20 -2.76 -6.82
C LEU A 187 23.50 -2.57 -8.17
N PHE A 188 24.07 -1.76 -9.08
CA PHE A 188 23.50 -1.60 -10.42
C PHE A 188 23.58 -2.88 -11.25
N HIS A 189 24.66 -3.67 -11.10
CA HIS A 189 24.75 -4.96 -11.77
C HIS A 189 23.65 -5.92 -11.30
N LYS A 190 23.42 -6.02 -9.99
CA LYS A 190 22.31 -6.80 -9.41
C LYS A 190 20.94 -6.26 -9.84
N LEU A 191 20.75 -4.95 -9.84
CA LEU A 191 19.51 -4.31 -10.27
C LEU A 191 19.19 -4.59 -11.76
N ALA A 192 20.22 -4.84 -12.59
CA ALA A 192 20.05 -5.23 -13.98
C ALA A 192 19.56 -6.67 -14.13
N GLU A 193 19.95 -7.57 -13.24
CA GLU A 193 19.49 -8.96 -13.23
C GLU A 193 18.06 -9.07 -12.70
N GLU A 194 17.77 -8.39 -11.58
CA GLU A 194 16.45 -8.35 -10.96
C GLU A 194 16.19 -6.96 -10.38
N ILE A 195 15.06 -6.36 -10.77
CA ILE A 195 14.66 -5.06 -10.23
C ILE A 195 14.10 -5.25 -8.84
N ASP A 196 14.91 -4.87 -7.85
CA ASP A 196 14.57 -4.89 -6.43
C ASP A 196 14.55 -3.45 -5.89
N VAL A 197 13.49 -3.14 -5.15
CA VAL A 197 13.28 -1.84 -4.49
C VAL A 197 14.36 -1.57 -3.45
N SER A 198 14.84 -2.61 -2.74
CA SER A 198 15.89 -2.48 -1.73
C SER A 198 17.23 -2.09 -2.34
N LEU A 199 17.59 -2.70 -3.49
CA LEU A 199 18.80 -2.34 -4.23
C LEU A 199 18.75 -0.89 -4.72
N ALA A 200 17.62 -0.48 -5.28
CA ALA A 200 17.44 0.91 -5.74
C ALA A 200 17.51 1.91 -4.58
N ALA A 201 16.97 1.58 -3.41
CA ALA A 201 17.07 2.41 -2.22
C ALA A 201 18.51 2.54 -1.71
N SER A 202 19.29 1.45 -1.75
CA SER A 202 20.72 1.46 -1.38
C SER A 202 21.54 2.30 -2.35
N ILE A 203 21.30 2.21 -3.66
CA ILE A 203 21.94 3.06 -4.67
C ILE A 203 21.65 4.54 -4.40
N ILE A 204 20.40 4.88 -4.08
CA ILE A 204 20.03 6.26 -3.77
C ILE A 204 20.77 6.75 -2.53
N LEU A 205 20.81 5.95 -1.46
CA LEU A 205 21.50 6.30 -0.22
C LEU A 205 23.00 6.56 -0.44
N ASP A 206 23.66 5.72 -1.24
CA ASP A 206 25.07 5.91 -1.57
C ASP A 206 25.29 7.20 -2.36
N TYR A 207 24.46 7.48 -3.37
CA TYR A 207 24.56 8.73 -4.12
C TYR A 207 24.23 9.96 -3.27
N GLU A 208 23.26 9.89 -2.36
CA GLU A 208 22.97 10.98 -1.42
C GLU A 208 24.17 11.20 -0.49
N THR A 209 24.81 10.13 -0.02
CA THR A 209 26.06 10.23 0.77
C THR A 209 27.16 10.90 -0.03
N VAL A 210 27.34 10.54 -1.30
CA VAL A 210 28.32 11.18 -2.18
C VAL A 210 28.00 12.68 -2.38
N LEU A 211 26.75 13.04 -2.62
CA LEU A 211 26.33 14.44 -2.79
C LEU A 211 26.56 15.25 -1.51
N ASP A 212 26.29 14.67 -0.34
CA ASP A 212 26.42 15.37 0.93
C ASP A 212 27.89 15.55 1.35
N LYS A 213 28.70 14.48 1.23
CA LYS A 213 30.06 14.47 1.78
C LYS A 213 31.14 14.92 0.79
N HIS A 214 30.90 14.76 -0.52
CA HIS A 214 31.88 15.06 -1.56
C HIS A 214 31.50 16.22 -2.48
N LEU A 215 30.49 17.01 -2.13
CA LEU A 215 29.93 18.08 -2.97
C LEU A 215 31.01 19.01 -3.56
N THR A 216 32.06 19.33 -2.80
CA THR A 216 33.09 20.30 -3.20
C THR A 216 34.03 19.79 -4.28
N VAL A 217 34.20 18.47 -4.39
CA VAL A 217 35.10 17.82 -5.38
C VAL A 217 34.37 17.30 -6.60
N LEU A 218 33.02 17.21 -6.55
CA LEU A 218 32.22 16.76 -7.68
C LEU A 218 32.06 17.84 -8.74
N SER A 219 32.23 17.46 -10.01
CA SER A 219 31.90 18.34 -11.14
C SER A 219 30.40 18.62 -11.21
N LEU A 220 30.01 19.71 -11.86
CA LEU A 220 28.58 20.03 -12.06
C LEU A 220 27.86 18.94 -12.84
N ASP A 221 28.51 18.37 -13.87
CA ASP A 221 27.95 17.30 -14.69
C ASP A 221 27.72 16.01 -13.87
N THR A 222 28.68 15.68 -12.98
CA THR A 222 28.53 14.53 -12.07
C THR A 222 27.36 14.73 -11.12
N ARG A 223 27.23 15.89 -10.50
CA ARG A 223 26.10 16.23 -9.62
C ARG A 223 24.77 16.16 -10.35
N LEU A 224 24.70 16.72 -11.55
CA LEU A 224 23.52 16.68 -12.40
C LEU A 224 23.14 15.24 -12.71
N SER A 225 24.11 14.41 -13.12
CA SER A 225 23.89 13.00 -13.44
C SER A 225 23.40 12.21 -12.23
N ILE A 226 23.97 12.46 -11.03
CA ILE A 226 23.51 11.80 -9.78
C ILE A 226 22.05 12.20 -9.50
N HIS A 227 21.71 13.49 -9.52
CA HIS A 227 20.34 13.92 -9.29
C HIS A 227 19.35 13.36 -10.32
N TYR A 228 19.77 13.20 -11.58
CA TYR A 228 18.97 12.55 -12.60
C TYR A 228 18.72 11.08 -12.28
N VAL A 229 19.78 10.32 -11.96
CA VAL A 229 19.70 8.89 -11.59
C VAL A 229 18.77 8.70 -10.41
N ILE A 230 18.97 9.45 -9.32
CA ILE A 230 18.10 9.40 -8.14
C ILE A 230 16.64 9.67 -8.53
N SER A 231 16.40 10.69 -9.38
CA SER A 231 15.03 11.05 -9.80
C SER A 231 14.35 9.93 -10.57
N VAL A 232 15.08 9.20 -11.42
CA VAL A 232 14.55 8.05 -12.16
C VAL A 232 14.21 6.90 -11.21
N LEU A 233 15.14 6.54 -10.32
CA LEU A 233 14.95 5.43 -9.37
C LEU A 233 13.82 5.74 -8.37
N GLN A 234 13.79 6.94 -7.79
CA GLN A 234 12.71 7.38 -6.89
C GLN A 234 11.35 7.31 -7.57
N THR A 235 11.23 7.84 -8.80
CA THR A 235 9.94 7.89 -9.49
C THR A 235 9.49 6.50 -9.93
N PHE A 236 10.33 5.78 -10.69
CA PHE A 236 9.90 4.64 -11.48
C PHE A 236 10.21 3.28 -10.86
N VAL A 237 11.13 3.22 -9.88
CA VAL A 237 11.37 1.98 -9.12
C VAL A 237 10.66 2.04 -7.78
N LEU A 238 10.91 3.07 -6.95
CA LEU A 238 10.38 3.17 -5.59
C LEU A 238 8.98 3.81 -5.49
N ASN A 239 8.44 4.39 -6.57
CA ASN A 239 7.20 5.16 -6.53
C ASN A 239 7.19 6.24 -5.44
N SER A 240 8.32 6.91 -5.24
CA SER A 240 8.51 7.98 -4.26
C SER A 240 8.62 9.36 -4.92
N ASP A 241 8.60 10.43 -4.11
CA ASP A 241 8.66 11.80 -4.62
C ASP A 241 10.09 12.18 -5.02
N ALA A 242 10.32 12.35 -6.32
CA ALA A 242 11.58 12.78 -6.91
C ALA A 242 11.68 14.31 -7.12
N SER A 243 10.70 15.08 -6.67
CA SER A 243 10.59 16.52 -7.00
C SER A 243 11.79 17.34 -6.53
N PHE A 244 12.41 16.94 -5.41
CA PHE A 244 13.61 17.61 -4.91
C PHE A 244 14.80 17.40 -5.87
N ASN A 245 15.13 16.16 -6.16
CA ASN A 245 16.27 15.82 -7.02
C ASN A 245 16.08 16.34 -8.46
N LEU A 246 14.85 16.25 -8.98
CA LEU A 246 14.54 16.77 -10.31
C LEU A 246 14.68 18.30 -10.39
N ARG A 247 14.26 19.04 -9.35
CA ARG A 247 14.50 20.50 -9.26
C ARG A 247 15.99 20.80 -9.18
N LYS A 248 16.76 20.03 -8.41
CA LYS A 248 18.22 20.19 -8.32
C LYS A 248 18.88 19.96 -9.68
N CYS A 249 18.51 18.90 -10.39
CA CYS A 249 18.99 18.63 -11.74
C CYS A 249 18.75 19.83 -12.69
N LEU A 250 17.52 20.35 -12.74
CA LEU A 250 17.15 21.51 -13.55
C LEU A 250 17.75 22.84 -13.06
N SER A 251 18.12 22.95 -11.79
CA SER A 251 18.78 24.15 -11.27
C SER A 251 20.27 24.20 -11.62
N ILE A 252 20.92 23.07 -11.84
CA ILE A 252 22.31 23.00 -12.31
C ILE A 252 22.37 23.33 -13.80
N ASP A 253 21.51 22.73 -14.60
CA ASP A 253 21.38 23.01 -16.04
C ASP A 253 19.91 23.00 -16.45
N MET A 254 19.35 24.18 -16.69
CA MET A 254 17.95 24.34 -17.11
C MET A 254 17.70 23.76 -18.52
N ASP A 255 18.74 23.61 -19.32
CA ASP A 255 18.61 23.13 -20.70
C ASP A 255 18.89 21.66 -20.86
N ASN A 256 19.20 20.97 -19.76
CA ASN A 256 19.47 19.55 -19.80
C ASN A 256 18.28 18.73 -20.31
N ASP A 257 18.47 18.09 -21.44
CA ASP A 257 17.45 17.32 -22.16
C ASP A 257 16.89 16.15 -21.33
N LYS A 258 17.77 15.42 -20.57
CA LYS A 258 17.34 14.27 -19.79
C LYS A 258 16.41 14.71 -18.65
N CYS A 259 16.77 15.73 -17.90
CA CYS A 259 15.96 16.25 -16.79
C CYS A 259 14.65 16.89 -17.28
N LYS A 260 14.67 17.62 -18.41
CA LYS A 260 13.46 18.17 -19.03
C LYS A 260 12.48 17.10 -19.48
N ARG A 261 12.97 16.05 -20.16
CA ARG A 261 12.13 14.92 -20.64
C ARG A 261 11.53 14.17 -19.47
N LEU A 262 12.32 13.89 -18.43
CA LEU A 262 11.85 13.26 -17.19
C LEU A 262 10.77 14.09 -16.52
N SER A 263 10.99 15.39 -16.33
CA SER A 263 10.03 16.32 -15.75
C SER A 263 8.72 16.38 -16.54
N LEU A 264 8.81 16.43 -17.87
CA LEU A 264 7.63 16.42 -18.74
C LEU A 264 6.86 15.11 -18.64
N THR A 265 7.56 13.97 -18.59
CA THR A 265 6.96 12.63 -18.45
C THR A 265 6.18 12.53 -17.13
N ILE A 266 6.81 12.88 -16.01
CA ILE A 266 6.18 12.88 -14.70
C ILE A 266 4.98 13.83 -14.65
N SER A 267 5.12 15.05 -15.18
CA SER A 267 4.03 16.02 -15.24
C SER A 267 2.81 15.53 -16.02
N LYS A 268 3.04 14.81 -17.15
CA LYS A 268 1.94 14.21 -17.93
C LYS A 268 1.23 13.11 -17.20
N LEU A 269 1.97 12.22 -16.52
CA LEU A 269 1.43 11.13 -15.73
C LEU A 269 0.64 11.66 -14.51
N ASN A 270 1.18 12.64 -13.80
CA ASN A 270 0.51 13.24 -12.63
C ASN A 270 -0.80 13.97 -12.98
N LYS A 271 -0.97 14.43 -14.23
CA LYS A 271 -2.25 15.03 -14.68
C LYS A 271 -3.38 14.02 -14.88
N VAL A 272 -3.04 12.77 -15.09
CA VAL A 272 -4.00 11.70 -15.37
C VAL A 272 -4.23 10.84 -14.12
N ASN A 273 -3.18 10.62 -13.35
CA ASN A 273 -3.25 9.79 -12.17
C ASN A 273 -4.00 10.49 -11.02
N PRO A 274 -4.91 9.80 -10.35
CA PRO A 274 -5.49 10.26 -9.10
C PRO A 274 -4.40 10.46 -8.03
N SER A 275 -4.69 11.26 -7.02
CA SER A 275 -3.77 11.42 -5.89
C SER A 275 -3.60 10.10 -5.12
N LYS A 276 -2.45 9.91 -4.45
CA LYS A 276 -2.22 8.72 -3.60
C LYS A 276 -3.32 8.56 -2.54
N ARG A 277 -3.82 9.67 -1.97
CA ARG A 277 -4.94 9.65 -1.02
C ARG A 277 -6.21 9.05 -1.63
N GLN A 278 -6.54 9.38 -2.89
CA GLN A 278 -7.71 8.84 -3.57
C GLN A 278 -7.61 7.32 -3.82
N ILE A 279 -6.40 6.78 -3.84
CA ILE A 279 -6.15 5.36 -4.12
C ILE A 279 -6.03 4.54 -2.85
N LEU A 280 -5.33 5.05 -1.83
CA LEU A 280 -4.93 4.28 -0.66
C LEU A 280 -5.76 4.56 0.60
N ASP A 281 -6.54 5.66 0.62
CA ASP A 281 -7.34 6.02 1.79
C ASP A 281 -8.69 5.29 1.78
N PRO A 282 -8.95 4.41 2.79
CA PRO A 282 -10.20 3.65 2.87
C PRO A 282 -11.44 4.52 2.98
N ALA A 283 -11.37 5.65 3.69
CA ALA A 283 -12.50 6.57 3.87
C ALA A 283 -12.84 7.26 2.55
N VAL A 284 -11.82 7.72 1.81
CA VAL A 284 -12.01 8.28 0.47
C VAL A 284 -12.64 7.25 -0.46
N TYR A 285 -12.13 6.02 -0.46
CA TYR A 285 -12.65 4.95 -1.30
C TYR A 285 -14.11 4.61 -0.98
N ALA A 286 -14.45 4.50 0.30
CA ALA A 286 -15.78 4.05 0.74
C ALA A 286 -16.84 5.17 0.70
N PHE A 287 -16.48 6.41 1.05
CA PHE A 287 -17.46 7.44 1.40
C PHE A 287 -17.38 8.72 0.56
N GLU A 288 -16.23 9.10 0.01
CA GLU A 288 -16.11 10.30 -0.83
C GLU A 288 -16.59 10.06 -2.28
N GLY A 289 -16.80 8.80 -2.66
CA GLY A 289 -17.37 8.41 -3.95
C GLY A 289 -16.46 8.64 -5.15
N ALA A 290 -16.99 8.44 -6.37
CA ALA A 290 -16.29 8.66 -7.63
C ALA A 290 -16.06 10.15 -7.98
N GLY A 291 -16.49 11.08 -7.11
CA GLY A 291 -16.73 12.48 -7.47
C GLY A 291 -15.49 13.33 -7.79
N SER A 292 -14.27 12.92 -7.43
CA SER A 292 -13.07 13.75 -7.60
C SER A 292 -12.12 13.26 -8.70
N ALA A 293 -12.19 12.01 -9.12
CA ALA A 293 -11.34 11.44 -10.16
C ALA A 293 -12.15 10.93 -11.35
N ASN A 294 -11.72 11.25 -12.56
CA ASN A 294 -12.34 10.75 -13.77
C ASN A 294 -11.76 9.37 -14.11
N TRP A 295 -12.30 8.33 -13.50
CA TRP A 295 -11.83 6.95 -13.64
C TRP A 295 -11.95 6.41 -15.08
N GLU A 296 -13.00 6.79 -15.80
CA GLU A 296 -13.18 6.44 -17.21
C GLU A 296 -12.08 7.04 -18.08
N LYS A 297 -11.71 8.30 -17.84
CA LYS A 297 -10.61 8.98 -18.54
C LYS A 297 -9.26 8.32 -18.24
N THR A 298 -9.06 7.87 -17.02
CA THR A 298 -7.83 7.15 -16.62
C THR A 298 -7.74 5.81 -17.35
N ILE A 299 -8.84 5.05 -17.43
CA ILE A 299 -8.88 3.80 -18.20
C ILE A 299 -8.62 4.07 -19.67
N ASP A 300 -9.28 5.07 -20.27
CA ASP A 300 -9.11 5.40 -21.68
C ASP A 300 -7.67 5.80 -21.98
N PHE A 301 -7.05 6.64 -21.14
CA PHE A 301 -5.67 7.06 -21.30
C PHE A 301 -4.71 5.86 -21.32
N TYR A 302 -4.80 4.94 -20.37
CA TYR A 302 -3.86 3.83 -20.29
C TYR A 302 -4.16 2.70 -21.28
N LEU A 303 -5.44 2.38 -21.54
CA LEU A 303 -5.83 1.14 -22.20
C LEU A 303 -6.44 1.33 -23.58
N ASN A 304 -7.06 2.49 -23.89
CA ASN A 304 -7.73 2.75 -25.15
C ASN A 304 -6.93 3.67 -26.09
N ASP A 305 -6.18 4.63 -25.52
CA ASP A 305 -5.42 5.56 -26.34
C ASP A 305 -4.26 4.87 -27.06
N LYS A 306 -4.27 4.98 -28.39
CA LYS A 306 -3.24 4.44 -29.28
C LYS A 306 -2.15 5.46 -29.61
N LYS A 307 -2.38 6.75 -29.30
CA LYS A 307 -1.39 7.81 -29.47
C LYS A 307 -0.53 7.89 -28.22
N PRO A 308 0.80 7.95 -28.35
CA PRO A 308 1.68 8.05 -27.20
C PRO A 308 1.42 9.36 -26.47
N PHE A 309 1.33 9.32 -25.13
CA PHE A 309 1.10 10.51 -24.30
C PHE A 309 2.26 11.51 -24.36
N ILE A 310 3.42 11.07 -24.82
CA ILE A 310 4.60 11.85 -25.15
C ILE A 310 5.13 11.37 -26.49
N ALA A 311 5.64 12.28 -27.34
CA ALA A 311 6.27 11.89 -28.59
C ALA A 311 7.46 10.94 -28.34
N GLN A 312 7.48 9.77 -28.96
CA GLN A 312 8.47 8.71 -28.73
C GLN A 312 9.91 9.24 -28.84
N LYS A 313 10.22 9.99 -29.90
CA LYS A 313 11.55 10.60 -30.12
C LYS A 313 11.98 11.58 -29.02
N LYS A 314 11.04 12.05 -28.19
CA LYS A 314 11.37 12.92 -27.05
C LYS A 314 11.75 12.15 -25.79
N VAL A 315 11.43 10.85 -25.69
CA VAL A 315 11.68 10.04 -24.49
C VAL A 315 12.58 8.86 -24.80
N LEU A 316 12.35 8.24 -25.94
CA LEU A 316 13.11 7.10 -26.43
C LEU A 316 13.86 7.54 -27.69
N ASN A 317 15.14 7.24 -27.80
CA ASN A 317 15.92 7.58 -29.02
C ASN A 317 15.51 6.73 -30.24
N ARG A 318 14.46 5.92 -30.12
CA ARG A 318 13.95 5.00 -31.14
C ARG A 318 12.44 5.00 -31.17
N ASP A 319 11.88 4.63 -32.30
CA ASP A 319 10.45 4.35 -32.45
C ASP A 319 10.21 2.89 -32.02
N ILE A 320 9.25 2.68 -31.12
CA ILE A 320 8.82 1.36 -30.64
C ILE A 320 7.36 1.10 -30.99
N ALA A 321 7.04 -0.15 -31.28
CA ALA A 321 5.65 -0.59 -31.38
C ALA A 321 5.04 -0.80 -29.98
N PHE A 322 3.91 -0.17 -29.71
CA PHE A 322 3.18 -0.36 -28.46
C PHE A 322 1.68 -0.50 -28.73
N LYS A 323 0.99 -1.19 -27.82
CA LYS A 323 -0.45 -1.47 -27.96
C LYS A 323 -1.31 -0.32 -27.45
N ASN A 324 -0.91 0.29 -26.35
CA ASN A 324 -1.59 1.36 -25.64
C ASN A 324 -0.59 2.11 -24.75
N ASN A 325 -1.04 3.17 -24.07
CA ASN A 325 -0.15 3.97 -23.22
C ASN A 325 0.40 3.21 -22.01
N TYR A 326 -0.26 2.16 -21.51
CA TYR A 326 0.29 1.31 -20.47
C TYR A 326 1.53 0.54 -20.94
N SER A 327 1.44 -0.13 -22.09
CA SER A 327 2.60 -0.81 -22.68
C SER A 327 3.70 0.16 -23.11
N PHE A 328 3.34 1.36 -23.57
CA PHE A 328 4.30 2.42 -23.87
C PHE A 328 5.04 2.89 -22.61
N LEU A 329 4.33 3.07 -21.50
CA LEU A 329 4.92 3.43 -20.21
C LEU A 329 5.90 2.35 -19.72
N GLN A 330 5.57 1.07 -19.85
CA GLN A 330 6.48 -0.03 -19.51
C GLN A 330 7.79 0.06 -20.29
N GLU A 331 7.74 0.34 -21.57
CA GLU A 331 8.93 0.50 -22.40
C GLU A 331 9.74 1.75 -22.04
N ILE A 332 9.07 2.88 -21.72
CA ILE A 332 9.75 4.07 -21.21
C ILE A 332 10.53 3.75 -19.92
N ILE A 333 9.89 3.09 -18.97
CA ILE A 333 10.52 2.77 -17.69
C ILE A 333 11.73 1.85 -17.90
N LYS A 334 11.57 0.80 -18.71
CA LYS A 334 12.69 -0.08 -19.07
C LYS A 334 13.87 0.70 -19.63
N GLN A 335 13.60 1.56 -20.61
CA GLN A 335 14.65 2.34 -21.25
C GLN A 335 15.33 3.30 -20.27
N LEU A 336 14.55 3.98 -19.41
CA LEU A 336 15.11 4.88 -18.40
C LEU A 336 16.01 4.13 -17.40
N ILE A 337 15.64 2.93 -16.99
CA ILE A 337 16.46 2.12 -16.08
C ILE A 337 17.75 1.67 -16.81
N VAL A 338 17.67 1.24 -18.07
CA VAL A 338 18.86 0.92 -18.85
C VAL A 338 19.74 2.16 -19.03
N ASP A 339 19.16 3.32 -19.34
CA ASP A 339 19.91 4.55 -19.54
C ASP A 339 20.65 5.00 -18.26
N VAL A 340 20.05 4.83 -17.06
CA VAL A 340 20.74 5.15 -15.81
C VAL A 340 21.81 4.14 -15.46
N GLN A 341 21.67 2.88 -15.84
CA GLN A 341 22.71 1.86 -15.66
C GLN A 341 23.94 2.16 -16.56
N VAL A 342 23.70 2.49 -17.81
CA VAL A 342 24.78 2.77 -18.79
C VAL A 342 25.46 4.11 -18.50
N SER A 343 24.69 5.14 -18.11
CA SER A 343 25.22 6.49 -17.91
C SER A 343 25.43 6.85 -16.45
N ARG A 344 25.54 5.86 -15.57
CA ARG A 344 25.72 6.10 -14.13
C ARG A 344 27.01 6.87 -13.85
N PRO A 345 26.96 7.92 -13.02
CA PRO A 345 28.14 8.66 -12.62
C PRO A 345 28.93 7.88 -11.56
N LEU A 346 30.21 8.18 -11.44
CA LEU A 346 31.12 7.60 -10.44
C LEU A 346 31.26 6.07 -10.53
N THR A 347 31.25 5.54 -11.74
CA THR A 347 31.42 4.10 -11.96
C THR A 347 32.88 3.70 -11.85
N ALA A 348 33.17 2.55 -11.23
CA ALA A 348 34.45 1.88 -11.27
C ALA A 348 34.58 0.96 -12.51
N ASN A 349 33.53 0.83 -13.33
CA ASN A 349 33.45 -0.01 -14.55
C ASN A 349 33.86 -1.47 -14.32
N LEU A 350 33.47 -2.05 -13.19
CA LEU A 350 33.94 -3.38 -12.77
C LEU A 350 33.44 -4.52 -13.67
N PHE A 351 32.26 -4.39 -14.22
CA PHE A 351 31.54 -5.47 -14.91
C PHE A 351 31.40 -5.25 -16.41
N GLU A 352 31.69 -4.07 -16.91
CA GLU A 352 31.55 -3.75 -18.33
C GLU A 352 32.83 -4.08 -19.09
N ASP A 353 32.68 -4.87 -20.15
CA ASP A 353 33.70 -4.95 -21.20
C ASP A 353 33.39 -3.84 -22.20
N PRO A 354 34.27 -2.82 -22.38
CA PRO A 354 34.00 -1.71 -23.29
C PRO A 354 33.80 -2.14 -24.76
N SER A 355 34.16 -3.38 -25.10
CA SER A 355 34.04 -3.94 -26.45
C SER A 355 32.72 -4.65 -26.73
N ASN A 356 31.90 -4.92 -25.73
CA ASN A 356 30.67 -5.72 -25.88
C ASN A 356 29.40 -4.95 -25.44
N THR A 357 28.81 -4.21 -26.39
CA THR A 357 27.53 -3.52 -26.17
C THR A 357 26.34 -4.48 -26.04
N ASP A 358 26.53 -5.78 -26.28
CA ASP A 358 25.46 -6.80 -26.15
C ASP A 358 25.33 -7.38 -24.73
N ASP A 359 26.31 -7.15 -23.85
CA ASP A 359 26.28 -7.55 -22.44
C ASP A 359 25.50 -6.61 -21.52
N ILE A 360 24.85 -5.59 -22.08
CA ILE A 360 23.85 -4.81 -21.33
C ILE A 360 22.69 -5.75 -21.01
N VAL A 361 22.64 -6.18 -19.76
CA VAL A 361 21.64 -7.12 -19.26
C VAL A 361 20.24 -6.61 -19.64
N LYS A 362 19.60 -7.33 -20.55
CA LYS A 362 18.21 -7.03 -20.92
C LYS A 362 17.36 -7.31 -19.68
N PRO A 363 16.60 -6.33 -19.18
CA PRO A 363 15.72 -6.56 -18.04
C PRO A 363 14.84 -7.78 -18.32
N ASN A 364 14.83 -8.70 -17.37
CA ASN A 364 14.11 -9.97 -17.48
C ASN A 364 12.64 -9.74 -17.86
N SER A 365 11.98 -10.71 -18.48
CA SER A 365 10.59 -10.63 -18.97
C SER A 365 9.54 -10.28 -17.89
N TYR A 366 9.92 -10.33 -16.61
CA TYR A 366 9.10 -9.93 -15.46
C TYR A 366 9.61 -8.62 -14.86
N PHE A 367 9.39 -7.54 -15.60
CA PHE A 367 9.73 -6.20 -15.18
C PHE A 367 8.60 -5.63 -14.30
N HIS A 368 8.80 -5.61 -12.99
CA HIS A 368 7.88 -5.01 -12.03
C HIS A 368 8.62 -4.01 -11.14
N THR A 369 8.15 -2.77 -11.15
CA THR A 369 8.56 -1.72 -10.24
C THR A 369 7.39 -1.32 -9.36
N ASP A 370 7.65 -0.73 -8.19
CA ASP A 370 6.57 -0.21 -7.34
C ASP A 370 5.71 0.82 -8.06
N TYR A 371 6.28 1.57 -9.01
CA TYR A 371 5.51 2.49 -9.83
C TYR A 371 4.53 1.77 -10.76
N LEU A 372 4.90 0.67 -11.38
CA LEU A 372 3.98 -0.13 -12.21
C LEU A 372 2.91 -0.80 -11.36
N VAL A 373 3.26 -1.29 -10.16
CA VAL A 373 2.28 -1.81 -9.19
C VAL A 373 1.28 -0.71 -8.80
N TYR A 374 1.76 0.52 -8.61
CA TYR A 374 0.90 1.67 -8.34
C TYR A 374 -0.04 1.98 -9.52
N ILE A 375 0.44 1.95 -10.77
CA ILE A 375 -0.42 2.10 -11.95
C ILE A 375 -1.44 0.97 -12.06
N ASP A 376 -1.03 -0.27 -11.79
CA ASP A 376 -1.93 -1.43 -11.72
C ASP A 376 -3.01 -1.22 -10.64
N SER A 377 -2.64 -0.65 -9.50
CA SER A 377 -3.59 -0.30 -8.42
C SER A 377 -4.58 0.77 -8.85
N ILE A 378 -4.12 1.82 -9.57
CA ILE A 378 -4.99 2.84 -10.17
C ILE A 378 -6.00 2.17 -11.12
N LEU A 379 -5.55 1.31 -12.01
CA LEU A 379 -6.41 0.63 -12.99
C LEU A 379 -7.36 -0.36 -12.31
N CYS A 380 -6.90 -1.05 -11.27
CA CYS A 380 -7.75 -1.90 -10.44
C CYS A 380 -8.88 -1.10 -9.79
N GLN A 381 -8.54 0.02 -9.13
CA GLN A 381 -9.54 0.90 -8.52
C GLN A 381 -10.49 1.47 -9.58
N ALA A 382 -9.95 1.94 -10.71
CA ALA A 382 -10.76 2.42 -11.82
C ALA A 382 -11.77 1.38 -12.31
N SER A 383 -11.41 0.08 -12.32
CA SER A 383 -12.32 -1.03 -12.65
C SER A 383 -13.46 -1.19 -11.65
N THR A 384 -13.25 -0.83 -10.39
CA THR A 384 -14.26 -0.92 -9.33
C THR A 384 -15.13 0.33 -9.24
N MET A 385 -14.63 1.47 -9.71
CA MET A 385 -15.30 2.78 -9.63
C MET A 385 -15.99 3.18 -10.93
N SER A 386 -15.64 2.57 -12.07
CA SER A 386 -16.22 2.91 -13.37
C SER A 386 -17.68 2.49 -13.47
N SER A 387 -18.51 3.41 -13.96
CA SER A 387 -19.91 3.16 -14.31
C SER A 387 -20.06 2.39 -15.63
N ASP A 388 -19.06 2.46 -16.51
CA ASP A 388 -19.03 1.79 -17.80
C ASP A 388 -18.52 0.34 -17.67
N ALA A 389 -19.42 -0.62 -17.86
CA ALA A 389 -19.12 -2.03 -17.72
C ALA A 389 -18.02 -2.53 -18.69
N LYS A 390 -17.89 -1.93 -19.88
CA LYS A 390 -16.86 -2.30 -20.88
C LYS A 390 -15.48 -1.85 -20.39
N ARG A 391 -15.36 -0.60 -19.93
CA ARG A 391 -14.13 -0.04 -19.36
C ARG A 391 -13.73 -0.79 -18.09
N ALA A 392 -14.67 -1.00 -17.18
CA ALA A 392 -14.45 -1.79 -15.97
C ALA A 392 -13.90 -3.19 -16.27
N LYS A 393 -14.43 -3.89 -17.28
CA LYS A 393 -13.95 -5.21 -17.70
C LYS A 393 -12.52 -5.17 -18.28
N MET A 394 -12.17 -4.09 -18.99
CA MET A 394 -10.81 -3.93 -19.53
C MET A 394 -9.77 -3.73 -18.43
N ALA A 395 -10.10 -2.97 -17.40
CA ALA A 395 -9.19 -2.67 -16.30
C ALA A 395 -9.16 -3.77 -15.18
N ALA A 396 -10.18 -4.63 -15.10
CA ALA A 396 -10.26 -5.69 -14.09
C ALA A 396 -9.06 -6.67 -14.03
N PRO A 397 -8.37 -7.04 -15.13
CA PRO A 397 -7.19 -7.91 -15.06
C PRO A 397 -6.07 -7.34 -14.18
N PHE A 398 -5.92 -6.02 -14.08
CA PHE A 398 -4.90 -5.37 -13.27
C PHE A 398 -5.08 -5.65 -11.78
N CYS A 399 -6.30 -5.86 -11.31
CA CYS A 399 -6.53 -6.31 -9.93
C CYS A 399 -5.86 -7.66 -9.61
N LYS A 400 -5.75 -8.57 -10.59
CA LYS A 400 -5.04 -9.84 -10.39
C LYS A 400 -3.53 -9.64 -10.30
N ASN A 401 -2.98 -8.68 -11.06
CA ASN A 401 -1.57 -8.34 -10.99
C ASN A 401 -1.24 -7.78 -9.60
N VAL A 402 -2.01 -6.79 -9.15
CA VAL A 402 -1.83 -6.20 -7.81
C VAL A 402 -1.94 -7.26 -6.72
N LEU A 403 -2.92 -8.18 -6.80
CA LEU A 403 -3.06 -9.28 -5.84
C LEU A 403 -1.80 -10.15 -5.73
N LYS A 404 -1.17 -10.46 -6.85
CA LYS A 404 0.03 -11.31 -6.88
C LYS A 404 1.26 -10.61 -6.32
N GLN A 405 1.33 -9.28 -6.45
CA GLN A 405 2.50 -8.48 -6.12
C GLN A 405 2.42 -7.87 -4.71
N SER A 406 1.22 -7.52 -4.26
CA SER A 406 1.02 -6.82 -2.98
C SER A 406 0.76 -7.76 -1.81
N LEU A 407 0.43 -9.03 -2.05
CA LEU A 407 0.16 -10.00 -0.98
C LEU A 407 1.39 -10.87 -0.73
N THR A 408 1.69 -11.10 0.55
CA THR A 408 2.63 -12.15 0.94
C THR A 408 2.12 -13.52 0.47
N LEU A 409 3.03 -14.48 0.29
CA LEU A 409 2.67 -15.84 -0.09
C LEU A 409 1.65 -16.47 0.88
N GLU A 410 1.78 -16.20 2.17
CA GLU A 410 0.87 -16.66 3.20
C GLU A 410 -0.53 -16.06 3.02
N THR A 411 -0.62 -14.73 2.89
CA THR A 411 -1.89 -14.02 2.64
C THR A 411 -2.55 -14.46 1.34
N TRP A 412 -1.76 -14.67 0.29
CA TRP A 412 -2.25 -15.21 -0.97
C TRP A 412 -2.86 -16.60 -0.80
N ASN A 413 -2.21 -17.50 -0.06
CA ASN A 413 -2.71 -18.84 0.21
C ASN A 413 -4.03 -18.80 1.00
N HIS A 414 -4.10 -17.98 2.05
CA HIS A 414 -5.35 -17.77 2.80
C HIS A 414 -6.50 -17.27 1.91
N TYR A 415 -6.22 -16.32 1.01
CA TYR A 415 -7.21 -15.85 0.04
C TYR A 415 -7.66 -16.97 -0.90
N GLN A 416 -6.74 -17.78 -1.43
CA GLN A 416 -7.08 -18.89 -2.31
C GLN A 416 -7.92 -19.96 -1.58
N ASP A 417 -7.61 -20.25 -0.33
CA ASP A 417 -8.38 -21.14 0.53
C ASP A 417 -9.79 -20.59 0.80
N ALA A 418 -9.92 -19.33 1.16
CA ALA A 418 -11.22 -18.68 1.32
C ALA A 418 -12.04 -18.73 0.04
N LYS A 419 -11.41 -18.52 -1.11
CA LYS A 419 -12.05 -18.52 -2.42
C LYS A 419 -12.43 -19.92 -2.90
N SER A 420 -11.59 -20.94 -2.69
CA SER A 420 -11.77 -22.29 -3.22
C SER A 420 -12.41 -23.25 -2.22
N GLN A 421 -11.97 -23.24 -0.97
CA GLN A 421 -12.36 -24.14 0.10
C GLN A 421 -13.34 -23.50 1.10
N GLN A 422 -13.62 -22.19 0.94
CA GLN A 422 -14.56 -21.45 1.79
C GLN A 422 -14.11 -21.36 3.26
N LYS A 423 -12.80 -21.44 3.53
CA LYS A 423 -12.23 -21.29 4.86
C LYS A 423 -12.29 -19.82 5.32
N ARG A 424 -12.36 -19.61 6.64
CA ARG A 424 -12.20 -18.27 7.23
C ARG A 424 -10.82 -17.71 6.89
N LEU A 425 -10.77 -16.39 6.73
CA LEU A 425 -9.52 -15.65 6.67
C LEU A 425 -8.98 -15.42 8.10
N PRO A 426 -7.66 -15.29 8.32
CA PRO A 426 -7.13 -14.74 9.56
C PRO A 426 -7.78 -13.39 9.89
N GLU A 427 -8.00 -13.09 11.17
CA GLU A 427 -8.80 -11.92 11.57
C GLU A 427 -8.16 -10.59 11.13
N THR A 428 -6.82 -10.51 11.11
CA THR A 428 -6.08 -9.29 10.74
C THR A 428 -6.05 -9.01 9.25
N ILE A 429 -6.16 -10.04 8.39
CA ILE A 429 -5.96 -9.86 6.92
C ILE A 429 -6.94 -8.87 6.29
N LEU A 430 -8.21 -8.88 6.74
CA LEU A 430 -9.21 -7.97 6.16
C LEU A 430 -8.88 -6.51 6.48
N ASP A 431 -8.48 -6.24 7.73
CA ASP A 431 -8.14 -4.89 8.18
C ASP A 431 -6.80 -4.42 7.59
N ASP A 432 -5.79 -5.29 7.51
CA ASP A 432 -4.48 -4.97 6.94
C ASP A 432 -4.59 -4.59 5.45
N ILE A 433 -5.33 -5.39 4.67
CA ILE A 433 -5.54 -5.08 3.24
C ILE A 433 -6.47 -3.87 3.07
N TRP A 434 -7.47 -3.70 3.94
CA TRP A 434 -8.35 -2.54 3.90
C TRP A 434 -7.58 -1.24 4.09
N ASN A 435 -6.70 -1.20 5.07
CA ASN A 435 -5.90 -0.02 5.39
C ASN A 435 -4.83 0.30 4.33
N SER A 436 -4.33 -0.71 3.61
CA SER A 436 -3.29 -0.54 2.60
C SER A 436 -3.84 -0.39 1.18
N ASN A 437 -4.86 -1.17 0.82
CA ASN A 437 -5.42 -1.25 -0.54
C ASN A 437 -6.93 -1.56 -0.53
N PRO A 438 -7.79 -0.60 -0.19
CA PRO A 438 -9.22 -0.85 0.01
C PRO A 438 -9.94 -1.40 -1.23
N HIS A 439 -9.58 -0.91 -2.42
CA HIS A 439 -10.13 -1.40 -3.68
C HIS A 439 -9.77 -2.87 -3.95
N LEU A 440 -8.57 -3.28 -3.55
CA LEU A 440 -8.09 -4.65 -3.70
C LEU A 440 -8.87 -5.60 -2.80
N LEU A 441 -9.09 -5.22 -1.53
CA LEU A 441 -9.92 -6.00 -0.63
C LEU A 441 -11.34 -6.16 -1.17
N MET A 442 -11.95 -5.08 -1.67
CA MET A 442 -13.29 -5.16 -2.25
C MET A 442 -13.34 -6.07 -3.48
N TYR A 443 -12.30 -6.06 -4.32
CA TYR A 443 -12.16 -7.01 -5.42
C TYR A 443 -12.02 -8.46 -4.94
N MET A 444 -11.23 -8.71 -3.90
CA MET A 444 -11.09 -10.05 -3.27
C MET A 444 -12.42 -10.55 -2.73
N ILE A 445 -13.12 -9.74 -1.96
CA ILE A 445 -14.45 -10.06 -1.42
C ILE A 445 -15.44 -10.37 -2.56
N ASN A 446 -15.47 -9.53 -3.60
CA ASN A 446 -16.32 -9.78 -4.76
C ASN A 446 -16.02 -11.13 -5.43
N SER A 447 -14.73 -11.46 -5.56
CA SER A 447 -14.28 -12.74 -6.14
C SER A 447 -14.70 -13.95 -5.29
N ILE A 448 -14.61 -13.82 -3.95
CA ILE A 448 -15.07 -14.85 -2.99
C ILE A 448 -16.59 -15.03 -3.09
N LEU A 449 -17.34 -13.93 -3.10
CA LEU A 449 -18.80 -13.96 -3.15
C LEU A 449 -19.34 -14.51 -4.48
N ASN A 450 -18.64 -14.30 -5.61
CA ASN A 450 -19.11 -14.72 -6.93
C ASN A 450 -18.77 -16.16 -7.31
N LYS A 451 -17.70 -16.75 -6.76
CA LYS A 451 -17.18 -18.06 -7.23
C LYS A 451 -18.13 -19.23 -6.98
N ASN A 452 -18.98 -19.17 -5.96
CA ASN A 452 -19.77 -20.35 -5.52
C ASN A 452 -21.26 -20.07 -5.43
N LYS A 453 -21.87 -19.63 -6.54
CA LYS A 453 -23.32 -19.41 -6.61
C LYS A 453 -24.14 -20.74 -6.51
N SER A 454 -23.55 -21.89 -6.75
CA SER A 454 -24.26 -23.16 -6.93
C SER A 454 -23.87 -24.30 -5.99
N LYS A 455 -22.87 -24.15 -5.13
CA LYS A 455 -22.39 -25.26 -4.31
C LYS A 455 -22.37 -24.94 -2.83
N SER A 456 -23.15 -25.75 -2.11
CA SER A 456 -22.99 -26.11 -0.71
C SER A 456 -23.18 -24.98 0.31
N HIS A 457 -24.29 -25.06 0.99
CA HIS A 457 -24.59 -24.39 2.25
C HIS A 457 -23.78 -25.06 3.38
N SER A 458 -22.46 -25.07 3.24
CA SER A 458 -21.56 -25.65 4.21
C SER A 458 -21.38 -24.70 5.40
N GLN A 459 -21.14 -25.25 6.59
CA GLN A 459 -20.87 -24.47 7.80
C GLN A 459 -19.62 -23.57 7.66
N PRO A 460 -18.51 -24.03 7.03
CA PRO A 460 -17.36 -23.16 6.79
C PRO A 460 -17.70 -21.91 5.98
N ARG A 461 -18.51 -22.04 4.92
CA ARG A 461 -18.93 -20.89 4.13
C ARG A 461 -19.73 -19.88 4.94
N LYS A 462 -20.64 -20.34 5.79
CA LYS A 462 -21.41 -19.45 6.66
C LYS A 462 -20.50 -18.63 7.56
N GLN A 463 -19.51 -19.28 8.18
CA GLN A 463 -18.53 -18.61 9.04
C GLN A 463 -17.73 -17.53 8.30
N LEU A 464 -17.32 -17.83 7.05
CA LEU A 464 -16.65 -16.85 6.19
C LEU A 464 -17.56 -15.65 5.85
N LEU A 465 -18.83 -15.90 5.50
CA LEU A 465 -19.79 -14.84 5.22
C LEU A 465 -20.10 -13.99 6.45
N ASP A 466 -20.23 -14.61 7.62
CA ASP A 466 -20.44 -13.92 8.90
C ASP A 466 -19.22 -13.05 9.25
N GLN A 467 -17.99 -13.52 8.99
CA GLN A 467 -16.75 -12.76 9.16
C GLN A 467 -16.72 -11.53 8.24
N ILE A 468 -17.01 -11.71 6.95
CA ILE A 468 -17.07 -10.58 6.00
C ILE A 468 -18.17 -9.60 6.42
N ASN A 469 -19.32 -10.08 6.88
CA ASN A 469 -20.41 -9.22 7.35
C ASN A 469 -20.01 -8.40 8.59
N LYS A 470 -19.31 -9.03 9.54
CA LYS A 470 -18.77 -8.33 10.70
C LYS A 470 -17.81 -7.23 10.28
N PHE A 471 -16.88 -7.52 9.36
CA PHE A 471 -15.96 -6.54 8.81
C PHE A 471 -16.69 -5.33 8.18
N PHE A 472 -17.77 -5.56 7.40
CA PHE A 472 -18.58 -4.48 6.83
C PHE A 472 -19.27 -3.62 7.90
N GLN A 473 -19.71 -4.23 9.00
CA GLN A 473 -20.34 -3.52 10.12
C GLN A 473 -19.31 -2.71 10.92
N ASP A 474 -18.20 -3.30 11.28
CA ASP A 474 -17.13 -2.69 12.09
C ASP A 474 -16.53 -1.45 11.38
N ASN A 475 -16.45 -1.47 10.04
CA ASN A 475 -15.95 -0.35 9.22
C ASN A 475 -17.06 0.60 8.70
N GLY A 476 -18.30 0.46 9.14
CA GLY A 476 -19.40 1.33 8.73
C GLY A 476 -19.76 1.26 7.24
N LEU A 477 -19.36 0.20 6.52
CA LEU A 477 -19.52 0.09 5.07
C LEU A 477 -20.96 -0.10 4.59
N SER A 478 -21.92 -0.26 5.51
CA SER A 478 -23.36 -0.23 5.22
C SER A 478 -23.84 1.14 4.71
N GLU A 479 -23.12 2.21 5.09
CA GLU A 479 -23.41 3.60 4.70
C GLU A 479 -22.54 4.08 3.53
N SER A 480 -21.77 3.18 2.93
CA SER A 480 -20.86 3.52 1.83
C SER A 480 -21.60 4.10 0.63
N THR A 481 -21.03 5.14 0.03
CA THR A 481 -21.51 5.74 -1.23
C THR A 481 -20.87 5.06 -2.46
N ASN A 482 -19.87 4.22 -2.28
CA ASN A 482 -19.18 3.55 -3.36
C ASN A 482 -20.06 2.43 -3.98
N PRO A 483 -20.40 2.51 -5.29
CA PRO A 483 -21.26 1.51 -5.94
C PRO A 483 -20.74 0.08 -5.86
N TYR A 484 -19.43 -0.11 -5.86
CA TYR A 484 -18.81 -1.43 -5.79
C TYR A 484 -18.89 -2.04 -4.38
N VAL A 485 -18.70 -1.23 -3.36
CA VAL A 485 -18.93 -1.63 -1.95
C VAL A 485 -20.40 -2.01 -1.74
N ILE A 486 -21.33 -1.17 -2.21
CA ILE A 486 -22.77 -1.44 -2.15
C ILE A 486 -23.13 -2.74 -2.88
N LYS A 487 -22.54 -2.98 -4.04
CA LYS A 487 -22.72 -4.23 -4.80
C LYS A 487 -22.28 -5.44 -3.98
N ASN A 488 -21.11 -5.38 -3.35
CA ASN A 488 -20.59 -6.46 -2.52
C ASN A 488 -21.47 -6.70 -1.29
N LEU A 489 -21.94 -5.64 -0.64
CA LEU A 489 -22.86 -5.71 0.49
C LEU A 489 -24.19 -6.41 0.10
N ARG A 490 -24.76 -6.03 -1.04
CA ARG A 490 -26.00 -6.67 -1.55
C ARG A 490 -25.78 -8.16 -1.86
N LEU A 491 -24.65 -8.52 -2.45
CA LEU A 491 -24.31 -9.92 -2.70
C LEU A 491 -24.16 -10.72 -1.41
N LEU A 492 -23.49 -10.15 -0.42
CA LEU A 492 -23.30 -10.73 0.91
C LEU A 492 -24.65 -10.94 1.61
N GLN A 493 -25.48 -9.92 1.68
CA GLN A 493 -26.81 -9.98 2.31
C GLN A 493 -27.70 -11.03 1.64
N LYS A 494 -27.69 -11.09 0.31
CA LYS A 494 -28.43 -12.11 -0.44
C LYS A 494 -28.00 -13.52 -0.07
N GLN A 495 -26.67 -13.76 0.05
CA GLN A 495 -26.17 -15.08 0.43
C GLN A 495 -26.49 -15.44 1.88
N LEU A 496 -26.37 -14.50 2.82
CA LEU A 496 -26.75 -14.71 4.22
C LEU A 496 -28.25 -15.01 4.36
N GLN A 497 -29.10 -14.36 3.57
CA GLN A 497 -30.54 -14.63 3.57
C GLN A 497 -30.87 -16.01 3.03
N THR A 498 -30.20 -16.46 1.95
CA THR A 498 -30.39 -17.83 1.44
C THR A 498 -30.04 -18.88 2.47
N TYR A 499 -29.01 -18.65 3.32
CA TYR A 499 -28.67 -19.53 4.44
C TYR A 499 -29.77 -19.58 5.50
N LYS A 500 -30.35 -18.42 5.87
CA LYS A 500 -31.45 -18.35 6.83
C LYS A 500 -32.66 -19.14 6.31
N GLU A 501 -33.04 -18.90 5.05
CA GLU A 501 -34.19 -19.58 4.42
C GLU A 501 -34.00 -21.09 4.32
N GLN A 502 -32.77 -21.54 4.01
CA GLN A 502 -32.50 -22.97 3.90
C GLN A 502 -32.44 -23.66 5.25
N LYS A 503 -31.91 -23.01 6.29
CA LYS A 503 -31.97 -23.51 7.66
C LYS A 503 -33.43 -23.72 8.08
N HIS A 504 -34.32 -22.80 7.72
CA HIS A 504 -35.77 -22.95 7.97
C HIS A 504 -36.39 -24.11 7.18
N ARG A 505 -36.02 -24.27 5.91
CA ARG A 505 -36.50 -25.41 5.12
C ARG A 505 -36.04 -26.76 5.68
N ASN A 506 -34.76 -26.88 6.03
CA ASN A 506 -34.21 -28.08 6.60
C ASN A 506 -34.83 -28.42 7.96
N PHE A 507 -35.03 -27.39 8.80
CA PHE A 507 -35.71 -27.55 10.09
C PHE A 507 -37.14 -28.05 9.91
N ASN A 508 -37.93 -27.45 9.02
CA ASN A 508 -39.27 -27.86 8.72
C ASN A 508 -39.28 -29.31 8.14
N GLN A 509 -38.35 -29.65 7.25
CA GLN A 509 -38.25 -31.02 6.70
C GLN A 509 -37.93 -32.04 7.78
N GLN A 510 -36.98 -31.77 8.67
CA GLN A 510 -36.66 -32.67 9.80
C GLN A 510 -37.84 -32.78 10.76
N TYR A 511 -38.53 -31.72 11.05
CA TYR A 511 -39.73 -31.73 11.87
C TYR A 511 -40.82 -32.58 11.30
N PHE A 512 -41.14 -32.46 9.98
CA PHE A 512 -42.09 -33.32 9.29
C PHE A 512 -41.68 -34.79 9.26
N GLN A 513 -40.39 -35.08 9.06
CA GLN A 513 -39.87 -36.44 9.10
C GLN A 513 -39.98 -37.05 10.50
N GLN A 514 -39.68 -36.30 11.55
CA GLN A 514 -39.80 -36.75 12.93
C GLN A 514 -41.27 -37.00 13.31
N GLN A 515 -42.20 -36.15 12.85
CA GLN A 515 -43.60 -36.31 13.06
C GLN A 515 -44.18 -37.56 12.32
N GLN A 516 -43.72 -37.82 11.09
CA GLN A 516 -44.07 -39.07 10.37
C GLN A 516 -43.51 -40.31 11.05
N GLN A 517 -42.28 -40.29 11.59
CA GLN A 517 -41.71 -41.41 12.34
C GLN A 517 -42.46 -41.66 13.65
N GLN A 518 -42.89 -40.62 14.38
CA GLN A 518 -43.70 -40.76 15.57
C GLN A 518 -45.10 -41.35 15.24
N GLN A 519 -45.72 -40.93 14.14
CA GLN A 519 -46.99 -41.50 13.70
C GLN A 519 -46.83 -42.95 13.24
N GLN A 520 -45.75 -43.34 12.63
CA GLN A 520 -45.49 -44.73 12.29
C GLN A 520 -45.22 -45.62 13.52
N GLN A 521 -44.51 -45.11 14.53
CA GLN A 521 -44.29 -45.83 15.80
C GLN A 521 -45.58 -45.97 16.61
N GLN A 522 -46.47 -44.97 16.60
CA GLN A 522 -47.78 -45.05 17.21
C GLN A 522 -48.74 -46.04 16.49
N ARG A 523 -48.58 -46.26 15.17
CA ARG A 523 -49.35 -47.25 14.42
C ARG A 523 -48.94 -48.69 14.75
N HIS A 524 -47.78 -48.95 15.27
CA HIS A 524 -47.28 -50.29 15.67
C HIS A 524 -47.56 -50.65 17.13
N GLN A 525 -48.14 -49.72 17.93
CA GLN A 525 -48.46 -49.95 19.36
C GLN A 525 -49.91 -49.70 19.72
N ALA A 526 -50.84 -49.80 18.78
CA ALA A 526 -52.24 -49.61 19.09
C ALA A 526 -52.85 -50.91 19.62
N PRO A 527 -53.40 -50.94 20.88
CA PRO A 527 -54.34 -51.95 21.33
C PRO A 527 -55.70 -51.79 20.60
N PRO A 528 -56.55 -52.81 20.58
CA PRO A 528 -57.78 -52.80 19.81
C PRO A 528 -58.78 -51.70 20.28
N PRO A 529 -59.61 -51.17 19.36
CA PRO A 529 -60.35 -49.94 19.58
C PRO A 529 -61.52 -50.09 20.55
N GLY A 530 -61.43 -49.27 21.63
CA GLY A 530 -62.61 -48.94 22.42
C GLY A 530 -63.24 -47.65 21.86
N PRO A 531 -64.50 -47.35 22.08
CA PRO A 531 -65.17 -46.21 21.48
C PRO A 531 -64.72 -44.93 22.15
N SER A 532 -63.90 -44.12 21.45
CA SER A 532 -63.51 -42.82 21.94
C SER A 532 -64.22 -41.71 21.11
N HIS A 533 -65.01 -40.95 21.77
CA HIS A 533 -65.47 -39.66 21.28
C HIS A 533 -64.26 -38.71 21.23
N ASN A 534 -63.82 -38.36 19.98
CA ASN A 534 -62.81 -37.33 19.78
C ASN A 534 -63.53 -35.98 19.64
N PRO A 535 -63.29 -34.97 20.53
CA PRO A 535 -63.87 -33.65 20.32
C PRO A 535 -63.17 -33.07 19.07
N GLN A 536 -63.98 -32.78 18.05
CA GLN A 536 -63.54 -32.15 16.79
C GLN A 536 -62.84 -30.82 17.09
N LYS A 537 -61.55 -30.73 16.82
CA LYS A 537 -60.80 -29.47 16.98
C LYS A 537 -61.38 -28.39 16.11
N ASP A 538 -61.73 -27.23 16.70
CA ASP A 538 -62.26 -26.10 15.97
C ASP A 538 -61.12 -25.26 15.34
N TYR A 539 -60.76 -25.58 14.08
CA TYR A 539 -59.68 -24.93 13.37
C TYR A 539 -59.90 -23.39 13.19
N TYR A 540 -61.16 -22.92 13.12
CA TYR A 540 -61.46 -21.49 13.08
C TYR A 540 -61.08 -20.80 14.38
N LYS A 541 -61.32 -21.44 15.52
CA LYS A 541 -60.91 -20.93 16.83
C LYS A 541 -59.40 -20.93 16.99
N VAL A 542 -58.72 -21.94 16.46
CA VAL A 542 -57.26 -22.01 16.53
C VAL A 542 -56.61 -20.85 15.78
N LEU A 543 -57.12 -20.44 14.62
CA LEU A 543 -56.64 -19.29 13.88
C LEU A 543 -57.25 -17.96 14.36
N GLY A 544 -58.25 -18.00 15.26
CA GLY A 544 -58.92 -16.80 15.75
C GLY A 544 -59.75 -16.06 14.70
N VAL A 545 -60.35 -16.80 13.74
CA VAL A 545 -61.18 -16.25 12.66
C VAL A 545 -62.60 -16.77 12.71
N ALA A 546 -63.53 -16.01 12.14
CA ALA A 546 -64.92 -16.46 12.04
C ALA A 546 -65.07 -17.60 10.99
N PRO A 547 -66.03 -18.52 11.15
CA PRO A 547 -66.30 -19.56 10.14
C PRO A 547 -66.61 -19.03 8.74
N ALA A 548 -67.09 -17.78 8.64
CA ALA A 548 -67.38 -17.08 7.38
C ALA A 548 -66.15 -16.30 6.83
N ALA A 549 -64.96 -16.42 7.44
CA ALA A 549 -63.79 -15.69 7.03
C ALA A 549 -63.32 -16.06 5.61
N THR A 550 -62.88 -15.07 4.86
CA THR A 550 -62.36 -15.24 3.51
C THR A 550 -60.96 -15.91 3.55
N SER A 551 -60.56 -16.55 2.48
CA SER A 551 -59.20 -17.17 2.35
C SER A 551 -58.07 -16.14 2.59
N LYS A 552 -58.30 -14.84 2.30
CA LYS A 552 -57.36 -13.75 2.62
C LYS A 552 -57.26 -13.49 4.13
N GLU A 553 -58.38 -13.53 4.85
CA GLU A 553 -58.39 -13.33 6.31
C GLU A 553 -57.75 -14.52 7.04
N ILE A 554 -58.05 -15.75 6.61
CA ILE A 554 -57.42 -16.97 7.10
C ILE A 554 -55.89 -16.90 6.95
N ARG A 555 -55.43 -16.50 5.78
CA ARG A 555 -53.98 -16.31 5.50
C ARG A 555 -53.37 -15.22 6.36
N LYS A 556 -54.04 -14.09 6.54
CA LYS A 556 -53.58 -12.98 7.39
C LYS A 556 -53.49 -13.39 8.85
N ALA A 557 -54.48 -14.11 9.36
CA ALA A 557 -54.50 -14.64 10.71
C ALA A 557 -53.35 -15.62 10.95
N TYR A 558 -53.12 -16.56 10.03
CA TYR A 558 -52.02 -17.48 10.06
C TYR A 558 -50.66 -16.77 10.12
N LEU A 559 -50.41 -15.80 9.23
CA LEU A 559 -49.15 -15.04 9.21
C LEU A 559 -48.94 -14.25 10.51
N ASN A 560 -49.99 -13.70 11.10
CA ASN A 560 -49.89 -12.95 12.36
C ASN A 560 -49.56 -13.91 13.52
N LEU A 561 -50.20 -15.07 13.58
CA LEU A 561 -49.96 -16.07 14.64
C LEU A 561 -48.57 -16.69 14.48
N THR A 562 -48.12 -16.98 13.26
CA THR A 562 -46.78 -17.46 12.97
C THR A 562 -45.72 -16.42 13.40
N LYS A 563 -45.92 -15.14 13.12
CA LYS A 563 -45.04 -14.08 13.61
C LYS A 563 -45.01 -13.96 15.13
N LYS A 564 -46.14 -14.20 15.80
CA LYS A 564 -46.25 -14.09 17.26
C LYS A 564 -45.60 -15.26 17.97
N TYR A 565 -45.82 -16.49 17.47
CA TYR A 565 -45.33 -17.74 18.08
C TYR A 565 -44.10 -18.30 17.39
N HIS A 566 -43.35 -17.48 16.62
CA HIS A 566 -42.10 -17.89 15.99
C HIS A 566 -40.99 -18.15 17.05
N PRO A 567 -40.35 -19.31 17.02
CA PRO A 567 -39.36 -19.70 18.05
C PRO A 567 -38.17 -18.72 18.17
N ASP A 568 -37.83 -18.01 17.08
CA ASP A 568 -36.72 -17.02 17.05
C ASP A 568 -37.07 -15.71 17.80
N LYS A 569 -38.36 -15.36 17.92
CA LYS A 569 -38.81 -14.14 18.63
C LYS A 569 -39.12 -14.37 20.11
N ILE A 570 -39.37 -15.61 20.52
CA ILE A 570 -39.76 -15.94 21.90
C ILE A 570 -38.54 -16.19 22.77
N LYS A 571 -37.37 -16.52 22.20
CA LYS A 571 -36.09 -16.59 22.93
C LYS A 571 -35.64 -15.26 23.55
N ALA A 572 -36.29 -14.18 23.17
CA ALA A 572 -36.02 -12.83 23.73
C ALA A 572 -36.86 -12.44 24.94
N ASN A 573 -37.94 -13.17 25.29
CA ASN A 573 -38.82 -12.88 26.42
C ASN A 573 -39.13 -14.16 27.24
N HIS A 574 -38.74 -14.16 28.46
CA HIS A 574 -38.79 -15.16 29.52
C HIS A 574 -40.03 -16.04 29.65
N ASN A 575 -39.81 -17.32 30.01
CA ASN A 575 -40.57 -18.21 30.89
C ASN A 575 -41.78 -19.01 30.37
N ASP A 576 -42.07 -19.11 29.09
CA ASP A 576 -43.01 -20.15 28.66
C ASP A 576 -42.25 -21.39 28.17
N LYS A 577 -42.67 -22.57 28.66
CA LYS A 577 -42.03 -23.85 28.36
C LYS A 577 -41.99 -24.06 26.83
N GLU A 578 -40.82 -24.32 26.30
CA GLU A 578 -40.54 -24.52 24.85
C GLU A 578 -41.48 -25.56 24.20
N GLU A 579 -41.97 -26.52 24.99
CA GLU A 579 -42.94 -27.55 24.59
C GLU A 579 -44.33 -27.00 24.23
N THR A 580 -44.83 -26.01 25.01
CA THR A 580 -46.17 -25.41 24.77
C THR A 580 -46.21 -24.51 23.54
N ILE A 581 -45.08 -23.93 23.17
CA ILE A 581 -44.92 -23.08 21.98
C ILE A 581 -44.88 -23.93 20.71
N HIS A 582 -44.15 -25.08 20.78
CA HIS A 582 -44.15 -26.05 19.69
C HIS A 582 -45.50 -26.64 19.43
N GLU A 583 -46.25 -26.94 20.48
CA GLU A 583 -47.59 -27.48 20.39
C GLU A 583 -48.59 -26.48 19.79
N THR A 584 -48.49 -25.22 20.19
CA THR A 584 -49.29 -24.11 19.64
C THR A 584 -49.00 -23.88 18.16
N MET A 585 -47.72 -23.85 17.75
CA MET A 585 -47.35 -23.72 16.35
C MET A 585 -47.82 -24.90 15.50
N SER A 586 -47.76 -26.10 16.04
CA SER A 586 -48.32 -27.29 15.36
C SER A 586 -49.82 -27.17 15.11
N GLN A 587 -50.58 -26.74 16.08
CA GLN A 587 -52.03 -26.49 15.95
C GLN A 587 -52.35 -25.41 14.94
N ILE A 588 -51.58 -24.30 14.93
CA ILE A 588 -51.73 -23.20 13.96
C ILE A 588 -51.49 -23.69 12.53
N ASN A 589 -50.42 -24.50 12.32
CA ASN A 589 -50.12 -25.05 11.01
C ASN A 589 -51.18 -26.04 10.54
N GLU A 590 -51.65 -26.96 11.41
CA GLU A 590 -52.72 -27.89 11.15
C GLU A 590 -54.04 -27.18 10.73
N ALA A 591 -54.38 -26.14 11.50
CA ALA A 591 -55.60 -25.36 11.21
C ALA A 591 -55.48 -24.61 9.88
N TYR A 592 -54.30 -24.10 9.53
CA TYR A 592 -54.09 -23.40 8.27
C TYR A 592 -54.11 -24.37 7.08
N GLU A 593 -53.51 -25.58 7.23
CA GLU A 593 -53.55 -26.61 6.18
C GLU A 593 -55.00 -27.01 5.83
N MET A 594 -55.84 -27.13 6.83
CA MET A 594 -57.26 -27.51 6.63
C MET A 594 -58.10 -26.39 6.06
N LEU A 595 -57.85 -25.12 6.46
CA LEU A 595 -58.70 -24.02 6.08
C LEU A 595 -58.20 -23.19 4.89
N SER A 596 -56.93 -23.37 4.44
CA SER A 596 -56.36 -22.67 3.29
C SER A 596 -56.72 -23.27 1.94
N ASP A 597 -57.08 -24.56 1.90
CA ASP A 597 -57.55 -25.30 0.73
C ASP A 597 -59.08 -25.30 0.73
N ASP A 598 -59.70 -24.77 -0.32
CA ASP A 598 -61.14 -24.63 -0.42
C ASP A 598 -61.89 -25.96 -0.39
N ASP A 599 -61.29 -27.04 -0.86
CA ASP A 599 -61.91 -28.34 -0.87
C ASP A 599 -61.81 -29.05 0.50
N LYS A 600 -60.66 -28.97 1.16
CA LYS A 600 -60.49 -29.43 2.55
C LYS A 600 -61.34 -28.67 3.52
N ARG A 601 -61.49 -27.37 3.31
CA ARG A 601 -62.34 -26.51 4.13
C ARG A 601 -63.82 -26.89 4.00
N LYS A 602 -64.29 -27.11 2.78
CA LYS A 602 -65.68 -27.56 2.54
C LYS A 602 -65.96 -28.91 3.19
N GLU A 603 -65.03 -29.85 3.09
CA GLU A 603 -65.12 -31.16 3.72
C GLU A 603 -65.15 -31.04 5.25
N TYR A 604 -64.31 -30.21 5.81
CA TYR A 604 -64.30 -29.87 7.24
C TYR A 604 -65.63 -29.20 7.69
N ASP A 605 -66.13 -28.25 6.95
CA ASP A 605 -67.41 -27.52 7.26
C ASP A 605 -68.61 -28.49 7.14
N LEU A 606 -68.61 -29.41 6.16
CA LEU A 606 -69.61 -30.48 6.05
C LEU A 606 -69.56 -31.45 7.22
N SER A 607 -68.37 -31.83 7.67
CA SER A 607 -68.21 -32.71 8.84
C SER A 607 -68.65 -32.04 10.14
N ARG A 608 -68.53 -30.69 10.24
CA ARG A 608 -68.95 -29.90 11.39
C ARG A 608 -70.46 -29.71 11.44
N SER A 609 -71.10 -29.57 10.27
CA SER A 609 -72.56 -29.37 10.17
C SER A 609 -73.37 -30.65 10.34
N ASN A 610 -72.78 -31.87 10.28
CA ASN A 610 -73.51 -33.13 10.35
C ASN A 610 -72.78 -34.20 11.16
N PRO A 611 -72.80 -34.17 12.50
CA PRO A 611 -72.03 -35.06 13.36
C PRO A 611 -72.49 -36.54 13.37
N ARG A 612 -73.55 -36.90 12.66
CA ARG A 612 -74.17 -38.24 12.71
C ARG A 612 -73.94 -39.10 11.48
N ARG A 613 -73.03 -38.76 10.55
CA ARG A 613 -72.83 -39.50 9.30
C ARG A 613 -71.46 -40.15 9.13
N ASN A 614 -70.75 -40.45 10.19
CA ASN A 614 -69.49 -41.22 10.11
C ASN A 614 -69.66 -42.66 10.59
N THR A 615 -70.66 -43.37 10.03
CA THR A 615 -70.65 -44.81 10.06
C THR A 615 -71.09 -45.32 8.68
N PHE A 616 -70.30 -46.24 8.15
CA PHE A 616 -70.48 -46.98 6.92
C PHE A 616 -69.97 -46.34 5.60
N ALA A 617 -68.82 -46.82 5.17
CA ALA A 617 -68.68 -47.54 3.92
C ALA A 617 -67.30 -48.23 3.86
N GLN A 618 -67.25 -49.46 4.33
CA GLN A 618 -66.30 -50.43 3.79
C GLN A 618 -66.93 -50.96 2.50
N GLY A 619 -66.25 -50.80 1.40
CA GLY A 619 -66.52 -51.44 0.10
C GLY A 619 -65.17 -51.79 -0.57
N PRO A 620 -65.08 -52.82 -1.35
CA PRO A 620 -63.92 -53.74 -1.41
C PRO A 620 -62.83 -53.27 -2.38
N ARG A 621 -61.66 -53.81 -2.08
CA ARG A 621 -60.44 -53.82 -2.89
C ARG A 621 -60.69 -54.04 -4.38
N GLN A 622 -60.10 -53.20 -5.20
CA GLN A 622 -59.54 -53.64 -6.48
C GLN A 622 -58.11 -53.07 -6.66
N ASN A 623 -57.18 -53.97 -6.73
CA ASN A 623 -55.86 -53.74 -7.27
C ASN A 623 -55.99 -53.22 -8.70
N ASN A 624 -55.27 -52.15 -8.98
CA ASN A 624 -54.65 -52.00 -10.29
C ASN A 624 -53.35 -51.24 -10.24
N MET A 625 -52.31 -51.95 -10.58
CA MET A 625 -51.04 -51.51 -11.12
C MET A 625 -51.24 -50.44 -12.20
N PHE A 626 -50.61 -49.29 -12.08
CA PHE A 626 -50.04 -48.61 -13.27
C PHE A 626 -48.89 -47.69 -12.90
N LYS A 627 -47.79 -48.07 -13.42
CA LYS A 627 -46.63 -47.36 -13.97
C LYS A 627 -46.61 -45.84 -13.81
N ASN A 628 -45.50 -45.36 -13.25
CA ASN A 628 -44.92 -44.05 -13.52
C ASN A 628 -44.79 -43.78 -15.03
N PRO A 629 -45.06 -42.54 -15.51
CA PRO A 629 -43.88 -41.74 -15.77
C PRO A 629 -44.09 -40.23 -15.41
N GLY A 630 -42.97 -39.63 -15.09
CA GLY A 630 -42.81 -38.28 -14.68
C GLY A 630 -43.53 -37.22 -15.52
N ASN A 631 -43.98 -36.21 -14.79
CA ASN A 631 -43.99 -34.87 -15.35
C ASN A 631 -44.01 -33.84 -14.19
N GLY A 632 -43.12 -32.91 -14.29
CA GLY A 632 -42.93 -31.87 -13.34
C GLY A 632 -44.12 -30.91 -13.24
N PHE A 633 -44.33 -30.46 -12.04
CA PHE A 633 -45.22 -29.32 -11.81
C PHE A 633 -44.46 -28.01 -12.04
N PRO A 634 -45.00 -27.12 -12.85
CA PRO A 634 -44.38 -25.80 -13.08
C PRO A 634 -44.74 -24.85 -11.94
N PHE A 635 -43.83 -24.61 -10.99
CA PHE A 635 -43.88 -23.43 -10.16
C PHE A 635 -43.01 -22.35 -10.81
N GLY A 636 -43.58 -21.66 -11.74
CA GLY A 636 -43.06 -20.44 -12.32
C GLY A 636 -44.17 -19.41 -12.39
N ASN A 637 -44.28 -18.56 -11.39
CA ASN A 637 -44.72 -17.20 -11.60
C ASN A 637 -44.32 -16.35 -10.40
N GLY A 638 -43.30 -15.51 -10.66
CA GLY A 638 -42.80 -14.54 -9.73
C GLY A 638 -43.83 -13.49 -9.43
N PHE A 639 -44.17 -13.34 -8.18
CA PHE A 639 -44.78 -12.12 -7.67
C PHE A 639 -43.67 -11.15 -7.27
N LYS A 640 -43.47 -10.15 -8.11
CA LYS A 640 -42.72 -8.93 -7.73
C LYS A 640 -43.53 -8.20 -6.65
N MET A 641 -43.04 -8.22 -5.43
CA MET A 641 -43.48 -7.22 -4.45
C MET A 641 -42.54 -6.02 -4.56
N ASN A 642 -43.11 -4.92 -5.05
CA ASN A 642 -42.57 -3.58 -4.96
C ASN A 642 -42.75 -3.11 -3.50
N PHE A 643 -41.63 -2.96 -2.77
CA PHE A 643 -41.60 -2.13 -1.57
C PHE A 643 -41.05 -0.77 -1.99
N GLY A 644 -41.94 0.18 -2.15
CA GLY A 644 -41.60 1.59 -2.04
C GLY A 644 -41.33 1.90 -0.56
N PHE A 645 -40.14 2.36 -0.29
CA PHE A 645 -39.66 3.49 0.50
C PHE A 645 -38.12 3.47 0.36
#